data_1303efb43b1da39a8c4bc7186eeadd85
#
_entry.id   1303efb43b1da39a8c4bc7186eeadd85
#
_cell.length_a   1.000
_cell.length_b   1.000
_cell.length_c   1.000
_cell.angle_alpha   90.00
_cell.angle_beta   90.00
_cell.angle_gamma   90.00
#
_symmetry.space_group_name_H-M   'P 1'
#
loop_
_entity.id
_entity.type
_entity.pdbx_description
1 polymer ?
#
loop_
_entity_poly.entity_id
_entity_poly.type
_entity_poly.pdbx_seq_one_letter_code
_entity_poly.pdbx_strand_id
1 'polypeptide(L)'
;MKISSDKKKQILADKDQLSINQISKKYNLPRDAVKSIINTSPQKTPKWFYIVMGLLPVIFLIVLEIFLRIIDYGYNFEQWVDAGQEKYMLNPNIGRKYFTSGDFNPNTIEDVFDQHKKENSFRVFVLGGSSAEGYPYNPMGSFSRYIRKRLELVYPNTTIEVVNISMTAVNSYTVLDLLPGVLDQKPDLVLIYAGHNEYYGALGVGSVQSYGSFRTLIKLMLYLSNFKFAQLIRNSIHWLSSLFVSSNDKSSGTLMSRMAKDKYILLNSEVFNEGLQQFKDNLTDILHLIKDKNVPVILGRLVSNLRDQKPFISANTPGYKTADQVYEEAEDELKNNNFRKADSLFRLAKDLDALRFRAPEKLNKIIDGLGKKLHIATIPIDSIFESASPNGIVGDNLIVDHLHPNVKGYQLIGKAFYDCMKKQGYLPKTENAKILFNEQDSLTRDNFVFTKLDSVMGNDFVKLLKSDWPYVEKRIEISESKPKDFLNLFKPKDAIDSIAMFRIENQISWTDAHFMAATFHLKRDNIKEYLKYINVMIYQYPGLKDLDNILKYYYERKQLDLADYTPKRNGLLALYIGNFDNAIRHLTQAFKSTPKDPLVLYNLSLAYSKKKDFKTALTFINECLLAKPNYPDANSLKQQILNQLKIN
;
A
#
# COMPACT_ATOMS: atom_id res chain seq x y z
N MET A 1 -67.48 -5.93 -44.07
CA MET A 1 -67.55 -7.43 -44.04
C MET A 1 -66.69 -7.89 -42.87
N LYS A 2 -67.27 -8.47 -41.79
CA LYS A 2 -66.50 -9.03 -40.65
C LYS A 2 -65.94 -10.37 -41.05
N ILE A 3 -64.61 -10.46 -41.24
CA ILE A 3 -63.91 -11.71 -41.55
C ILE A 3 -63.60 -12.40 -40.23
N SER A 4 -63.98 -13.69 -40.09
CA SER A 4 -63.76 -14.45 -38.86
C SER A 4 -62.25 -14.65 -38.56
N SER A 5 -61.91 -14.85 -37.27
CA SER A 5 -60.54 -15.05 -36.83
C SER A 5 -59.86 -16.22 -37.49
N ASP A 6 -60.61 -17.34 -37.69
CA ASP A 6 -60.11 -18.58 -38.31
C ASP A 6 -59.82 -18.41 -39.80
N LYS A 7 -60.67 -17.63 -40.52
CA LYS A 7 -60.46 -17.30 -41.93
C LYS A 7 -59.22 -16.39 -42.11
N LYS A 8 -58.94 -15.47 -41.16
CA LYS A 8 -57.72 -14.65 -41.14
C LYS A 8 -56.50 -15.51 -40.95
N LYS A 9 -56.52 -16.50 -40.02
CA LYS A 9 -55.39 -17.42 -39.78
C LYS A 9 -55.09 -18.26 -41.03
N GLN A 10 -56.13 -18.76 -41.73
CA GLN A 10 -55.94 -19.54 -42.97
C GLN A 10 -55.36 -18.68 -44.10
N ILE A 11 -55.82 -17.44 -44.27
CA ILE A 11 -55.25 -16.49 -45.26
C ILE A 11 -53.78 -16.25 -44.96
N LEU A 12 -53.40 -16.13 -43.68
CA LEU A 12 -52.02 -15.92 -43.26
C LEU A 12 -51.15 -17.17 -43.43
N ALA A 13 -51.72 -18.34 -43.33
CA ALA A 13 -50.98 -19.60 -43.59
C ALA A 13 -50.70 -19.80 -45.10
N ASP A 14 -51.57 -19.32 -45.95
CA ASP A 14 -51.41 -19.45 -47.42
C ASP A 14 -50.53 -18.33 -48.07
N LYS A 15 -50.16 -17.30 -47.32
CA LYS A 15 -49.47 -16.09 -47.87
C LYS A 15 -48.10 -16.41 -48.49
N ASP A 16 -47.39 -17.44 -47.96
CA ASP A 16 -46.03 -17.80 -48.41
C ASP A 16 -46.08 -18.79 -49.60
N GLN A 17 -47.25 -19.35 -49.88
CA GLN A 17 -47.44 -20.37 -50.95
C GLN A 17 -48.29 -19.91 -52.12
N LEU A 18 -49.16 -18.92 -51.92
CA LEU A 18 -50.12 -18.43 -52.93
C LEU A 18 -49.99 -16.93 -53.15
N SER A 19 -50.13 -16.48 -54.40
CA SER A 19 -50.18 -15.06 -54.72
C SER A 19 -51.47 -14.41 -54.15
N ILE A 20 -51.43 -13.11 -53.91
CA ILE A 20 -52.61 -12.34 -53.43
C ILE A 20 -53.85 -12.58 -54.28
N ASN A 21 -53.66 -12.78 -55.60
CA ASN A 21 -54.77 -13.07 -56.51
C ASN A 21 -55.36 -14.46 -56.29
N GLN A 22 -54.55 -15.43 -56.03
CA GLN A 22 -54.98 -16.82 -55.74
C GLN A 22 -55.66 -16.90 -54.38
N ILE A 23 -55.15 -16.21 -53.36
CA ILE A 23 -55.77 -16.09 -52.03
C ILE A 23 -57.14 -15.39 -52.13
N SER A 24 -57.20 -14.27 -52.90
CA SER A 24 -58.46 -13.57 -53.14
C SER A 24 -59.54 -14.47 -53.73
N LYS A 25 -59.21 -15.28 -54.76
CA LYS A 25 -60.09 -16.25 -55.37
C LYS A 25 -60.43 -17.42 -54.41
N LYS A 26 -59.46 -17.96 -53.70
CA LYS A 26 -59.67 -19.11 -52.80
C LYS A 26 -60.65 -18.79 -51.65
N TYR A 27 -60.54 -17.60 -51.10
CA TYR A 27 -61.35 -17.19 -49.93
C TYR A 27 -62.53 -16.29 -50.32
N ASN A 28 -62.74 -16.02 -51.59
CA ASN A 28 -63.78 -15.14 -52.12
C ASN A 28 -63.80 -13.79 -51.40
N LEU A 29 -62.66 -13.08 -51.35
CA LEU A 29 -62.48 -11.81 -50.70
C LEU A 29 -61.88 -10.80 -51.68
N PRO A 30 -62.23 -9.49 -51.57
CA PRO A 30 -61.59 -8.45 -52.35
C PRO A 30 -60.07 -8.42 -52.10
N ARG A 31 -59.30 -8.16 -53.17
CA ARG A 31 -57.81 -8.08 -53.08
C ARG A 31 -57.31 -7.15 -51.99
N ASP A 32 -57.97 -6.03 -51.77
CA ASP A 32 -57.56 -5.06 -50.76
C ASP A 32 -57.82 -5.56 -49.33
N ALA A 33 -58.87 -6.35 -49.13
CA ALA A 33 -59.13 -7.03 -47.86
C ALA A 33 -58.06 -8.11 -47.55
N VAL A 34 -57.61 -8.87 -48.59
CA VAL A 34 -56.51 -9.83 -48.43
C VAL A 34 -55.18 -9.09 -48.15
N LYS A 35 -54.88 -8.01 -48.91
CA LYS A 35 -53.68 -7.18 -48.65
C LYS A 35 -53.68 -6.62 -47.23
N SER A 36 -54.82 -6.10 -46.76
CA SER A 36 -54.93 -5.57 -45.41
C SER A 36 -54.68 -6.66 -44.35
N ILE A 37 -55.17 -7.90 -44.52
CA ILE A 37 -54.92 -8.99 -43.58
C ILE A 37 -53.46 -9.44 -43.60
N ILE A 38 -52.82 -9.48 -44.76
CA ILE A 38 -51.41 -9.87 -44.90
C ILE A 38 -50.50 -8.75 -44.31
N ASN A 39 -50.77 -7.49 -44.54
CA ASN A 39 -50.00 -6.38 -44.05
C ASN A 39 -50.21 -6.09 -42.54
N THR A 40 -51.37 -6.49 -41.98
CA THR A 40 -51.63 -6.43 -40.54
C THR A 40 -51.07 -7.65 -39.76
N SER A 41 -50.55 -8.68 -40.47
CA SER A 41 -49.88 -9.79 -39.78
C SER A 41 -48.55 -9.30 -39.19
N PRO A 42 -48.27 -9.65 -37.91
CA PRO A 42 -46.95 -9.33 -37.38
C PRO A 42 -45.91 -10.05 -38.23
N GLN A 43 -45.05 -9.24 -38.93
CA GLN A 43 -43.91 -9.80 -39.63
C GLN A 43 -43.06 -10.57 -38.60
N LYS A 44 -42.73 -11.80 -38.90
CA LYS A 44 -41.78 -12.55 -38.06
C LYS A 44 -40.47 -11.79 -38.06
N THR A 45 -40.11 -11.22 -36.88
CA THR A 45 -38.88 -10.49 -36.72
C THR A 45 -37.71 -11.39 -37.12
N PRO A 46 -36.84 -10.97 -38.03
CA PRO A 46 -35.70 -11.81 -38.46
C PRO A 46 -34.84 -12.23 -37.27
N LYS A 47 -34.32 -13.44 -37.25
CA LYS A 47 -33.49 -13.94 -36.12
C LYS A 47 -32.29 -13.05 -35.80
N TRP A 48 -31.70 -12.43 -36.82
CA TRP A 48 -30.59 -11.48 -36.63
C TRP A 48 -30.98 -10.28 -35.79
N PHE A 49 -32.22 -9.83 -35.83
CA PHE A 49 -32.72 -8.70 -35.04
C PHE A 49 -32.61 -8.99 -33.52
N TYR A 50 -32.94 -10.19 -33.08
CA TYR A 50 -32.77 -10.59 -31.66
C TYR A 50 -31.30 -10.65 -31.26
N ILE A 51 -30.43 -11.06 -32.20
CA ILE A 51 -28.95 -11.03 -31.95
C ILE A 51 -28.48 -9.60 -31.81
N VAL A 52 -28.86 -8.71 -32.72
CA VAL A 52 -28.51 -7.30 -32.65
C VAL A 52 -29.08 -6.63 -31.38
N MET A 53 -30.33 -6.90 -31.05
CA MET A 53 -30.97 -6.42 -29.81
C MET A 53 -30.23 -6.87 -28.55
N GLY A 54 -29.73 -8.10 -28.53
CA GLY A 54 -28.90 -8.63 -27.43
C GLY A 54 -27.49 -8.03 -27.39
N LEU A 55 -26.90 -7.71 -28.55
CA LEU A 55 -25.57 -7.12 -28.65
C LEU A 55 -25.55 -5.59 -28.43
N LEU A 56 -26.66 -4.89 -28.67
CA LEU A 56 -26.75 -3.45 -28.61
C LEU A 56 -26.33 -2.87 -27.25
N PRO A 57 -26.75 -3.43 -26.09
CA PRO A 57 -26.27 -2.99 -24.78
C PRO A 57 -24.74 -3.16 -24.62
N VAL A 58 -24.18 -4.25 -25.14
CA VAL A 58 -22.74 -4.53 -25.06
C VAL A 58 -21.97 -3.51 -25.90
N ILE A 59 -22.43 -3.27 -27.14
CA ILE A 59 -21.83 -2.25 -28.03
C ILE A 59 -21.93 -0.86 -27.39
N PHE A 60 -23.06 -0.52 -26.80
CA PHE A 60 -23.24 0.75 -26.08
C PHE A 60 -22.23 0.89 -24.94
N LEU A 61 -22.04 -0.14 -24.10
CA LEU A 61 -21.06 -0.12 -23.01
C LEU A 61 -19.62 0.03 -23.53
N ILE A 62 -19.28 -0.62 -24.63
CA ILE A 62 -17.94 -0.46 -25.26
C ILE A 62 -17.72 0.96 -25.75
N VAL A 63 -18.69 1.52 -26.45
CA VAL A 63 -18.62 2.91 -26.95
C VAL A 63 -18.54 3.90 -25.78
N LEU A 64 -19.34 3.68 -24.74
CA LEU A 64 -19.32 4.50 -23.52
C LEU A 64 -17.95 4.40 -22.83
N GLU A 65 -17.39 3.21 -22.69
CA GLU A 65 -16.05 3.02 -22.09
C GLU A 65 -14.98 3.77 -22.87
N ILE A 66 -14.97 3.67 -24.21
CA ILE A 66 -14.02 4.39 -25.07
C ILE A 66 -14.19 5.90 -24.89
N PHE A 67 -15.43 6.40 -24.92
CA PHE A 67 -15.73 7.83 -24.69
C PHE A 67 -15.23 8.31 -23.34
N LEU A 68 -15.52 7.57 -22.26
CA LEU A 68 -15.09 7.92 -20.91
C LEU A 68 -13.55 7.91 -20.77
N ARG A 69 -12.85 7.03 -21.50
CA ARG A 69 -11.37 7.03 -21.54
C ARG A 69 -10.80 8.24 -22.29
N ILE A 70 -11.44 8.65 -23.37
CA ILE A 70 -11.01 9.84 -24.16
C ILE A 70 -11.12 11.12 -23.32
N ILE A 71 -12.19 11.26 -22.51
CA ILE A 71 -12.37 12.44 -21.65
C ILE A 71 -11.69 12.30 -20.27
N ASP A 72 -10.89 11.24 -20.09
CA ASP A 72 -10.20 10.92 -18.82
C ASP A 72 -11.11 10.90 -17.57
N TYR A 73 -12.33 10.34 -17.72
CA TYR A 73 -13.30 10.24 -16.64
C TYR A 73 -12.83 9.27 -15.56
N GLY A 74 -12.98 9.66 -14.28
CA GLY A 74 -12.71 8.80 -13.12
C GLY A 74 -11.21 8.52 -12.91
N TYR A 75 -10.88 7.40 -12.24
CA TYR A 75 -9.51 7.05 -11.89
C TYR A 75 -8.96 5.94 -12.77
N ASN A 76 -7.65 6.00 -13.06
CA ASN A 76 -6.92 4.84 -13.58
C ASN A 76 -6.54 3.94 -12.39
N PHE A 77 -6.91 2.66 -12.46
CA PHE A 77 -6.59 1.64 -11.46
C PHE A 77 -5.53 0.64 -11.95
N GLU A 78 -4.71 1.01 -12.93
CA GLU A 78 -3.49 0.28 -13.19
C GLU A 78 -2.65 0.19 -11.93
N GLN A 79 -2.18 -1.01 -11.60
CA GLN A 79 -1.50 -1.25 -10.33
C GLN A 79 -0.17 -0.49 -10.24
N TRP A 80 0.57 -0.46 -11.35
CA TRP A 80 1.88 0.18 -11.42
C TRP A 80 1.81 1.43 -12.28
N VAL A 81 2.39 2.51 -11.76
CA VAL A 81 2.54 3.76 -12.50
C VAL A 81 4.02 4.08 -12.67
N ASP A 82 4.33 4.79 -13.75
CA ASP A 82 5.69 5.24 -14.02
C ASP A 82 6.11 6.29 -12.98
N ALA A 83 7.18 5.98 -12.24
CA ALA A 83 7.79 6.87 -11.27
C ALA A 83 8.95 7.70 -11.86
N GLY A 84 9.19 7.58 -13.17
CA GLY A 84 10.36 8.16 -13.85
C GLY A 84 11.61 7.29 -13.70
N GLN A 85 12.64 7.57 -14.52
CA GLN A 85 13.93 6.86 -14.52
C GLN A 85 13.79 5.33 -14.67
N GLU A 86 12.88 4.87 -15.52
CA GLU A 86 12.60 3.43 -15.73
C GLU A 86 12.21 2.70 -14.45
N LYS A 87 11.47 3.37 -13.55
CA LYS A 87 10.97 2.79 -12.31
C LYS A 87 9.45 2.78 -12.25
N TYR A 88 8.92 1.77 -11.58
CA TYR A 88 7.52 1.68 -11.19
C TYR A 88 7.35 2.00 -9.71
N MET A 89 6.16 2.47 -9.36
CA MET A 89 5.64 2.51 -8.00
C MET A 89 4.17 2.07 -7.98
N LEU A 90 3.66 1.71 -6.80
CA LEU A 90 2.24 1.43 -6.63
C LEU A 90 1.42 2.69 -6.91
N ASN A 91 0.36 2.54 -7.68
CA ASN A 91 -0.53 3.66 -8.05
C ASN A 91 -1.14 4.31 -6.78
N PRO A 92 -0.90 5.58 -6.51
CA PRO A 92 -1.43 6.27 -5.32
C PRO A 92 -2.97 6.29 -5.24
N ASN A 93 -3.65 6.09 -6.36
CA ASN A 93 -5.12 6.04 -6.42
C ASN A 93 -5.70 4.62 -6.30
N ILE A 94 -4.85 3.58 -6.19
CA ILE A 94 -5.31 2.18 -6.19
C ILE A 94 -6.27 1.88 -5.03
N GLY A 95 -6.07 2.53 -3.89
CA GLY A 95 -6.92 2.39 -2.72
C GLY A 95 -8.40 2.73 -2.99
N ARG A 96 -8.67 3.69 -3.86
CA ARG A 96 -10.05 4.08 -4.27
C ARG A 96 -10.82 2.95 -4.94
N LYS A 97 -10.15 1.93 -5.44
CA LYS A 97 -10.78 0.73 -5.99
C LYS A 97 -11.54 -0.05 -4.91
N TYR A 98 -11.02 -0.06 -3.70
CA TYR A 98 -11.53 -0.85 -2.58
C TYR A 98 -12.47 -0.07 -1.67
N PHE A 99 -12.29 1.26 -1.58
CA PHE A 99 -13.10 2.16 -0.76
C PHE A 99 -14.08 2.93 -1.64
N THR A 100 -15.33 2.51 -1.62
CA THR A 100 -16.38 3.03 -2.52
C THR A 100 -17.03 4.32 -2.06
N SER A 101 -16.95 4.66 -0.77
CA SER A 101 -17.38 5.96 -0.24
C SER A 101 -16.32 7.02 -0.57
N GLY A 102 -16.45 7.78 -1.62
CA GLY A 102 -15.49 8.72 -2.22
C GLY A 102 -14.56 9.55 -1.32
N ASP A 103 -14.74 9.54 -0.01
CA ASP A 103 -14.08 10.40 0.98
C ASP A 103 -12.81 9.81 1.59
N PHE A 104 -12.47 8.55 1.30
CA PHE A 104 -11.27 7.91 1.83
C PHE A 104 -10.46 7.20 0.73
N ASN A 105 -9.20 7.55 0.66
CA ASN A 105 -8.19 6.84 -0.11
C ASN A 105 -7.01 6.55 0.82
N PRO A 106 -6.74 5.28 1.17
CA PRO A 106 -5.57 4.97 1.97
C PRO A 106 -4.31 5.40 1.23
N ASN A 107 -3.39 6.02 1.95
CA ASN A 107 -2.08 6.35 1.39
C ASN A 107 -1.37 5.04 1.00
N THR A 108 -0.67 5.08 -0.11
CA THR A 108 0.25 4.01 -0.51
C THR A 108 1.67 4.36 -0.07
N ILE A 109 2.49 3.35 0.16
CA ILE A 109 3.93 3.58 0.28
C ILE A 109 4.49 3.69 -1.14
N GLU A 110 5.13 4.83 -1.41
CA GLU A 110 5.70 5.14 -2.72
C GLU A 110 7.08 4.49 -2.88
N ASP A 111 7.13 3.16 -2.73
CA ASP A 111 8.35 2.40 -2.98
C ASP A 111 8.57 2.22 -4.47
N VAL A 112 9.74 2.61 -4.94
CA VAL A 112 10.12 2.48 -6.34
C VAL A 112 10.98 1.25 -6.58
N PHE A 113 10.81 0.62 -7.74
CA PHE A 113 11.62 -0.50 -8.20
C PHE A 113 11.81 -0.44 -9.73
N ASP A 114 12.84 -1.11 -10.26
CA ASP A 114 13.15 -1.07 -11.69
C ASP A 114 12.03 -1.71 -12.53
N GLN A 115 11.59 -1.07 -13.62
CA GLN A 115 10.60 -1.63 -14.56
C GLN A 115 11.11 -2.95 -15.15
N HIS A 116 12.40 -3.00 -15.45
CA HIS A 116 13.08 -4.20 -15.89
C HIS A 116 13.97 -4.72 -14.77
N LYS A 117 13.61 -5.90 -14.18
CA LYS A 117 14.40 -6.52 -13.14
C LYS A 117 15.81 -6.82 -13.61
N LYS A 118 16.83 -6.29 -12.93
CA LYS A 118 18.25 -6.53 -13.25
C LYS A 118 18.68 -7.94 -12.84
N GLU A 119 19.63 -8.53 -13.55
CA GLU A 119 20.14 -9.88 -13.24
C GLU A 119 20.71 -9.99 -11.81
N ASN A 120 21.43 -8.95 -11.35
CA ASN A 120 21.97 -8.90 -9.99
C ASN A 120 21.09 -8.07 -9.05
N SER A 121 19.78 -8.35 -9.05
CA SER A 121 18.83 -7.74 -8.12
C SER A 121 18.12 -8.80 -7.28
N PHE A 122 17.68 -8.40 -6.11
CA PHE A 122 16.85 -9.21 -5.21
C PHE A 122 15.59 -8.42 -4.86
N ARG A 123 14.44 -8.89 -5.38
CA ARG A 123 13.16 -8.19 -5.31
C ARG A 123 12.21 -8.90 -4.36
N VAL A 124 11.84 -8.21 -3.28
CA VAL A 124 10.90 -8.69 -2.26
C VAL A 124 9.67 -7.79 -2.24
N PHE A 125 8.48 -8.38 -2.31
CA PHE A 125 7.23 -7.67 -2.08
C PHE A 125 6.66 -7.98 -0.70
N VAL A 126 6.16 -6.93 -0.03
CA VAL A 126 5.48 -7.03 1.26
C VAL A 126 4.02 -6.67 1.09
N LEU A 127 3.12 -7.60 1.48
CA LEU A 127 1.68 -7.47 1.34
C LEU A 127 0.99 -7.58 2.70
N GLY A 128 0.01 -6.71 2.94
CA GLY A 128 -0.79 -6.76 4.15
C GLY A 128 -1.62 -5.50 4.38
N GLY A 129 -2.08 -5.34 5.62
CA GLY A 129 -2.79 -4.15 6.09
C GLY A 129 -1.85 -3.11 6.73
N SER A 130 -2.41 -2.25 7.59
CA SER A 130 -1.68 -1.17 8.27
C SER A 130 -0.46 -1.62 9.07
N SER A 131 -0.50 -2.79 9.72
CA SER A 131 0.65 -3.35 10.44
C SER A 131 1.77 -3.81 9.50
N ALA A 132 1.48 -4.18 8.26
CA ALA A 132 2.50 -4.47 7.27
C ALA A 132 3.00 -3.19 6.58
N GLU A 133 2.12 -2.22 6.37
CA GLU A 133 2.44 -0.87 5.89
C GLU A 133 3.45 -0.18 6.81
N GLY A 134 3.32 -0.37 8.13
CA GLY A 134 4.20 0.22 9.13
C GLY A 134 3.54 1.35 9.92
N TYR A 135 2.19 1.44 9.91
CA TYR A 135 1.46 2.42 10.71
C TYR A 135 1.84 2.30 12.20
N PRO A 136 2.03 3.40 12.92
CA PRO A 136 1.91 4.81 12.51
C PRO A 136 3.22 5.43 12.00
N TYR A 137 4.29 4.63 11.84
CA TYR A 137 5.66 5.10 11.55
C TYR A 137 6.04 4.96 10.07
N ASN A 138 5.06 4.70 9.20
CA ASN A 138 5.30 4.65 7.76
C ASN A 138 5.75 6.03 7.20
N PRO A 139 6.61 6.06 6.17
CA PRO A 139 7.17 4.91 5.48
C PRO A 139 8.40 4.28 6.16
N MET A 140 9.07 4.97 7.12
CA MET A 140 10.43 4.62 7.56
C MET A 140 10.49 3.61 8.71
N GLY A 141 9.48 3.54 9.58
CA GLY A 141 9.50 2.70 10.78
C GLY A 141 9.04 1.24 10.58
N SER A 142 8.67 0.82 9.36
CA SER A 142 8.11 -0.50 9.08
C SER A 142 9.14 -1.63 9.13
N PHE A 143 8.67 -2.87 9.30
CA PHE A 143 9.54 -4.04 9.26
C PHE A 143 10.17 -4.26 7.87
N SER A 144 9.52 -3.81 6.80
CA SER A 144 10.07 -3.86 5.44
C SER A 144 11.34 -3.00 5.32
N ARG A 145 11.40 -1.85 6.01
CA ARG A 145 12.60 -1.00 6.06
C ARG A 145 13.75 -1.64 6.83
N TYR A 146 13.43 -2.36 7.91
CA TYR A 146 14.45 -3.16 8.62
C TYR A 146 15.03 -4.23 7.71
N ILE A 147 14.18 -5.00 7.00
CA ILE A 147 14.62 -6.03 6.06
C ILE A 147 15.46 -5.41 4.93
N ARG A 148 14.98 -4.32 4.31
CA ARG A 148 15.72 -3.60 3.26
C ARG A 148 17.11 -3.19 3.76
N LYS A 149 17.17 -2.54 4.93
CA LYS A 149 18.44 -2.07 5.49
C LYS A 149 19.40 -3.22 5.77
N ARG A 150 18.90 -4.31 6.34
CA ARG A 150 19.73 -5.49 6.62
C ARG A 150 20.25 -6.14 5.33
N LEU A 151 19.42 -6.29 4.32
CA LEU A 151 19.83 -6.80 3.01
C LEU A 151 20.87 -5.91 2.35
N GLU A 152 20.71 -4.59 2.35
CA GLU A 152 21.67 -3.64 1.79
C GLU A 152 23.05 -3.72 2.48
N LEU A 153 23.06 -3.90 3.80
CA LEU A 153 24.31 -4.02 4.57
C LEU A 153 25.03 -5.37 4.31
N VAL A 154 24.24 -6.44 4.23
CA VAL A 154 24.79 -7.81 4.11
C VAL A 154 25.11 -8.17 2.66
N TYR A 155 24.39 -7.60 1.68
CA TYR A 155 24.55 -7.88 0.25
C TYR A 155 24.87 -6.61 -0.56
N PRO A 156 26.01 -5.94 -0.29
CA PRO A 156 26.31 -4.62 -0.88
C PRO A 156 26.50 -4.63 -2.39
N ASN A 157 26.72 -5.80 -2.99
CA ASN A 157 26.89 -5.96 -4.44
C ASN A 157 25.59 -6.36 -5.15
N THR A 158 24.48 -6.52 -4.44
CA THR A 158 23.16 -6.88 -4.99
C THR A 158 22.26 -5.65 -4.95
N THR A 159 21.55 -5.37 -6.04
CA THR A 159 20.50 -4.34 -6.04
C THR A 159 19.31 -4.84 -5.23
N ILE A 160 19.09 -4.25 -4.06
CA ILE A 160 18.02 -4.65 -3.13
C ILE A 160 16.78 -3.83 -3.39
N GLU A 161 15.67 -4.51 -3.70
CA GLU A 161 14.35 -3.92 -3.90
C GLU A 161 13.37 -4.57 -2.90
N VAL A 162 13.06 -3.88 -1.82
CA VAL A 162 12.00 -4.28 -0.89
C VAL A 162 10.84 -3.32 -1.03
N VAL A 163 9.81 -3.78 -1.73
CA VAL A 163 8.64 -2.99 -2.14
C VAL A 163 7.47 -3.33 -1.25
N ASN A 164 7.04 -2.38 -0.44
CA ASN A 164 5.91 -2.53 0.45
C ASN A 164 4.65 -1.96 -0.21
N ILE A 165 3.72 -2.81 -0.58
CA ILE A 165 2.44 -2.43 -1.21
C ILE A 165 1.25 -2.58 -0.25
N SER A 166 1.53 -2.73 1.04
CA SER A 166 0.49 -2.79 2.06
C SER A 166 -0.22 -1.44 2.21
N MET A 167 -1.48 -1.49 2.60
CA MET A 167 -2.31 -0.28 2.80
C MET A 167 -3.15 -0.41 4.06
N THR A 168 -3.44 0.73 4.69
CA THR A 168 -4.32 0.80 5.87
C THR A 168 -5.74 0.32 5.54
N ALA A 169 -6.36 -0.41 6.48
CA ALA A 169 -7.75 -0.85 6.47
C ALA A 169 -8.17 -1.72 5.27
N VAL A 170 -7.24 -2.37 4.61
CA VAL A 170 -7.52 -3.40 3.59
C VAL A 170 -7.49 -4.79 4.19
N ASN A 171 -8.16 -5.74 3.53
CA ASN A 171 -8.24 -7.14 3.96
C ASN A 171 -7.68 -8.12 2.91
N SER A 172 -7.96 -9.40 3.06
CA SER A 172 -7.46 -10.46 2.17
C SER A 172 -7.92 -10.32 0.70
N TYR A 173 -9.06 -9.69 0.41
CA TYR A 173 -9.49 -9.42 -0.97
C TYR A 173 -8.54 -8.47 -1.69
N THR A 174 -8.07 -7.42 -1.02
CA THR A 174 -7.11 -6.48 -1.62
C THR A 174 -5.78 -7.16 -1.91
N VAL A 175 -5.29 -7.99 -0.98
CA VAL A 175 -4.06 -8.77 -1.20
C VAL A 175 -4.21 -9.70 -2.40
N LEU A 176 -5.35 -10.38 -2.53
CA LEU A 176 -5.65 -11.27 -3.64
C LEU A 176 -5.73 -10.52 -4.99
N ASP A 177 -6.36 -9.35 -5.01
CA ASP A 177 -6.53 -8.54 -6.23
C ASP A 177 -5.21 -7.93 -6.72
N LEU A 178 -4.30 -7.52 -5.81
CA LEU A 178 -2.99 -6.97 -6.16
C LEU A 178 -1.95 -8.03 -6.54
N LEU A 179 -2.14 -9.27 -6.10
CA LEU A 179 -1.12 -10.32 -6.23
C LEU A 179 -0.72 -10.64 -7.68
N PRO A 180 -1.62 -10.74 -8.67
CA PRO A 180 -1.23 -11.00 -10.05
C PRO A 180 -0.22 -9.99 -10.59
N GLY A 181 -0.49 -8.69 -10.39
CA GLY A 181 0.42 -7.62 -10.81
C GLY A 181 1.77 -7.65 -10.07
N VAL A 182 1.82 -8.15 -8.82
CA VAL A 182 3.08 -8.40 -8.10
C VAL A 182 3.87 -9.54 -8.75
N LEU A 183 3.20 -10.65 -9.05
CA LEU A 183 3.86 -11.83 -9.65
C LEU A 183 4.41 -11.53 -11.05
N ASP A 184 3.77 -10.65 -11.80
CA ASP A 184 4.26 -10.19 -13.11
C ASP A 184 5.57 -9.39 -13.01
N GLN A 185 5.89 -8.82 -11.83
CA GLN A 185 7.15 -8.13 -11.56
C GLN A 185 8.30 -9.06 -11.17
N LYS A 186 8.13 -10.38 -11.30
CA LYS A 186 9.16 -11.41 -11.07
C LYS A 186 9.82 -11.31 -9.69
N PRO A 187 9.05 -11.35 -8.59
CA PRO A 187 9.62 -11.31 -7.24
C PRO A 187 10.51 -12.54 -6.98
N ASP A 188 11.56 -12.36 -6.19
CA ASP A 188 12.35 -13.46 -5.61
C ASP A 188 11.69 -13.99 -4.35
N LEU A 189 10.87 -13.16 -3.67
CA LEU A 189 10.19 -13.51 -2.44
C LEU A 189 8.96 -12.63 -2.21
N VAL A 190 7.91 -13.21 -1.65
CA VAL A 190 6.73 -12.50 -1.16
C VAL A 190 6.61 -12.70 0.36
N LEU A 191 6.40 -11.61 1.10
CA LEU A 191 6.15 -11.61 2.54
C LEU A 191 4.71 -11.19 2.78
N ILE A 192 3.94 -11.97 3.53
CA ILE A 192 2.53 -11.68 3.82
C ILE A 192 2.33 -11.54 5.33
N TYR A 193 1.83 -10.38 5.75
CA TYR A 193 1.41 -10.11 7.13
C TYR A 193 0.05 -9.42 7.11
N ALA A 194 -1.03 -10.22 7.03
CA ALA A 194 -2.40 -9.76 6.80
C ALA A 194 -3.42 -10.57 7.60
N GLY A 195 -4.52 -9.91 8.05
CA GLY A 195 -5.66 -10.56 8.70
C GLY A 195 -6.35 -9.73 9.78
N HIS A 196 -5.73 -8.70 10.37
CA HIS A 196 -6.38 -7.88 11.40
C HIS A 196 -7.67 -7.21 10.88
N ASN A 197 -7.67 -6.77 9.64
CA ASN A 197 -8.79 -6.04 9.04
C ASN A 197 -9.81 -6.96 8.34
N GLU A 198 -9.79 -8.27 8.57
CA GLU A 198 -10.61 -9.20 7.80
C GLU A 198 -12.11 -8.94 7.94
N TYR A 199 -12.54 -8.49 9.10
CA TYR A 199 -13.96 -8.21 9.38
C TYR A 199 -14.39 -6.82 8.92
N TYR A 200 -13.64 -5.78 9.25
CA TYR A 200 -14.02 -4.38 9.00
C TYR A 200 -13.21 -3.68 7.93
N GLY A 201 -12.18 -4.31 7.39
CA GLY A 201 -11.45 -3.77 6.25
C GLY A 201 -12.34 -3.62 5.01
N ALA A 202 -11.84 -2.97 4.00
CA ALA A 202 -12.55 -2.80 2.74
C ALA A 202 -13.07 -4.15 2.22
N LEU A 203 -14.38 -4.24 1.93
CA LEU A 203 -15.06 -5.46 1.47
C LEU A 203 -15.18 -6.58 2.53
N GLY A 204 -14.84 -6.31 3.79
CA GLY A 204 -15.00 -7.26 4.90
C GLY A 204 -16.47 -7.51 5.25
N VAL A 205 -16.77 -8.70 5.77
CA VAL A 205 -18.15 -9.13 6.09
C VAL A 205 -18.88 -8.21 7.09
N GLY A 206 -18.15 -7.56 8.00
CA GLY A 206 -18.66 -6.58 8.98
C GLY A 206 -18.49 -5.13 8.55
N SER A 207 -17.91 -4.85 7.39
CA SER A 207 -17.69 -3.49 6.92
C SER A 207 -19.02 -2.81 6.51
N VAL A 208 -19.14 -1.53 6.79
CA VAL A 208 -20.23 -0.68 6.23
C VAL A 208 -20.21 -0.70 4.70
N GLN A 209 -19.06 -1.01 4.09
CA GLN A 209 -18.87 -1.13 2.65
C GLN A 209 -18.97 -2.59 2.16
N SER A 210 -19.58 -3.48 2.94
CA SER A 210 -19.73 -4.89 2.53
C SER A 210 -20.77 -5.03 1.41
N TYR A 211 -20.44 -5.86 0.43
CA TYR A 211 -21.37 -6.31 -0.61
C TYR A 211 -21.97 -7.69 -0.28
N GLY A 212 -22.03 -8.05 1.01
CA GLY A 212 -22.43 -9.38 1.50
C GLY A 212 -21.30 -10.40 1.44
N SER A 213 -21.62 -11.66 1.76
CA SER A 213 -20.66 -12.77 1.80
C SER A 213 -20.41 -13.45 0.43
N PHE A 214 -20.98 -12.93 -0.65
CA PHE A 214 -20.85 -13.54 -1.98
C PHE A 214 -19.50 -13.24 -2.64
N ARG A 215 -18.51 -14.09 -2.36
CA ARG A 215 -17.12 -13.96 -2.81
C ARG A 215 -16.99 -13.75 -4.33
N THR A 216 -17.78 -14.49 -5.15
CA THR A 216 -17.76 -14.35 -6.61
C THR A 216 -18.22 -12.97 -7.05
N LEU A 217 -19.22 -12.39 -6.39
CA LEU A 217 -19.72 -11.05 -6.69
C LEU A 217 -18.67 -10.00 -6.35
N ILE A 218 -17.99 -10.14 -5.22
CA ILE A 218 -16.93 -9.20 -4.81
C ILE A 218 -15.77 -9.22 -5.83
N LYS A 219 -15.32 -10.42 -6.26
CA LYS A 219 -14.29 -10.54 -7.30
C LYS A 219 -14.74 -9.92 -8.63
N LEU A 220 -15.98 -10.14 -9.04
CA LEU A 220 -16.54 -9.53 -10.24
C LEU A 220 -16.57 -8.01 -10.13
N MET A 221 -16.98 -7.45 -8.99
CA MET A 221 -17.01 -6.00 -8.76
C MET A 221 -15.62 -5.39 -8.78
N LEU A 222 -14.62 -6.04 -8.18
CA LEU A 222 -13.22 -5.62 -8.25
C LEU A 222 -12.72 -5.60 -9.70
N TYR A 223 -13.06 -6.62 -10.49
CA TYR A 223 -12.73 -6.66 -11.91
C TYR A 223 -13.40 -5.52 -12.69
N LEU A 224 -14.71 -5.34 -12.49
CA LEU A 224 -15.50 -4.29 -13.17
C LEU A 224 -15.04 -2.88 -12.78
N SER A 225 -14.50 -2.67 -11.58
CA SER A 225 -13.99 -1.36 -11.14
C SER A 225 -12.88 -0.79 -12.02
N ASN A 226 -12.19 -1.64 -12.81
CA ASN A 226 -11.18 -1.19 -13.77
C ASN A 226 -11.79 -0.51 -15.01
N PHE A 227 -13.11 -0.63 -15.22
CA PHE A 227 -13.82 0.01 -16.34
C PHE A 227 -14.41 1.35 -15.93
N LYS A 228 -14.24 2.36 -16.78
CA LYS A 228 -14.73 3.72 -16.54
C LYS A 228 -16.26 3.78 -16.47
N PHE A 229 -16.97 2.99 -17.29
CA PHE A 229 -18.43 2.91 -17.23
C PHE A 229 -18.93 2.37 -15.88
N ALA A 230 -18.23 1.39 -15.29
CA ALA A 230 -18.61 0.88 -13.97
C ALA A 230 -18.38 1.93 -12.86
N GLN A 231 -17.29 2.70 -12.97
CA GLN A 231 -17.07 3.85 -12.09
C GLN A 231 -18.16 4.92 -12.25
N LEU A 232 -18.60 5.21 -13.49
CA LEU A 232 -19.70 6.13 -13.76
C LEU A 232 -21.01 5.66 -13.10
N ILE A 233 -21.36 4.38 -13.24
CA ILE A 233 -22.55 3.80 -12.62
C ILE A 233 -22.46 3.94 -11.09
N ARG A 234 -21.34 3.54 -10.50
CA ARG A 234 -21.10 3.65 -9.06
C ARG A 234 -21.24 5.08 -8.57
N ASN A 235 -20.59 6.04 -9.24
CA ASN A 235 -20.61 7.44 -8.85
C ASN A 235 -22.04 8.03 -9.01
N SER A 236 -22.78 7.61 -10.04
CA SER A 236 -24.17 8.02 -10.24
C SER A 236 -25.10 7.48 -9.14
N ILE A 237 -24.93 6.21 -8.73
CA ILE A 237 -25.67 5.63 -7.60
C ILE A 237 -25.33 6.39 -6.30
N HIS A 238 -24.08 6.69 -6.07
CA HIS A 238 -23.66 7.46 -4.88
C HIS A 238 -24.25 8.88 -4.90
N TRP A 239 -24.20 9.56 -6.03
CA TRP A 239 -24.81 10.87 -6.18
C TRP A 239 -26.32 10.84 -5.95
N LEU A 240 -27.03 9.87 -6.52
CA LEU A 240 -28.46 9.69 -6.29
C LEU A 240 -28.76 9.41 -4.82
N SER A 241 -28.00 8.54 -4.16
CA SER A 241 -28.19 8.22 -2.73
C SER A 241 -27.95 9.46 -1.85
N SER A 242 -26.98 10.31 -2.19
CA SER A 242 -26.68 11.53 -1.44
C SER A 242 -27.81 12.58 -1.49
N LEU A 243 -28.70 12.51 -2.48
CA LEU A 243 -29.89 13.38 -2.54
C LEU A 243 -30.95 13.02 -1.48
N PHE A 244 -30.90 11.78 -0.95
CA PHE A 244 -31.87 11.29 0.03
C PHE A 244 -31.30 11.21 1.46
N VAL A 245 -29.98 11.45 1.63
CA VAL A 245 -29.32 11.47 2.95
C VAL A 245 -29.20 12.90 3.45
N SER A 246 -29.70 13.16 4.65
CA SER A 246 -29.61 14.48 5.28
C SER A 246 -28.14 14.89 5.52
N SER A 247 -27.82 16.15 5.27
CA SER A 247 -26.47 16.72 5.36
C SER A 247 -25.80 16.65 6.77
N ASN A 248 -26.54 16.23 7.79
CA ASN A 248 -26.03 16.10 9.17
C ASN A 248 -25.21 14.82 9.42
N ASP A 249 -25.21 13.86 8.50
CA ASP A 249 -24.47 12.61 8.59
C ASP A 249 -23.12 12.59 7.83
N LYS A 250 -22.53 13.76 7.55
CA LYS A 250 -21.15 13.78 7.06
C LYS A 250 -20.28 13.16 8.14
N SER A 251 -19.81 11.96 7.87
CA SER A 251 -19.03 11.10 8.76
C SER A 251 -17.74 11.79 9.21
N SER A 252 -17.84 12.61 10.25
CA SER A 252 -16.68 13.13 10.98
C SER A 252 -16.19 12.01 11.88
N GLY A 253 -14.94 11.56 11.75
CA GLY A 253 -14.38 10.53 12.63
C GLY A 253 -13.18 9.83 12.02
N THR A 254 -12.47 9.06 12.86
CA THR A 254 -11.39 8.19 12.41
C THR A 254 -11.93 7.12 11.46
N LEU A 255 -11.03 6.50 10.71
CA LEU A 255 -11.40 5.41 9.80
C LEU A 255 -12.08 4.26 10.56
N MET A 256 -11.65 3.98 11.80
CA MET A 256 -12.27 2.94 12.64
C MET A 256 -13.75 3.22 12.90
N SER A 257 -14.09 4.46 13.29
CA SER A 257 -15.48 4.84 13.55
C SER A 257 -16.36 4.77 12.30
N ARG A 258 -15.78 5.12 11.15
CA ARG A 258 -16.48 5.12 9.86
C ARG A 258 -16.74 3.73 9.30
N MET A 259 -15.89 2.74 9.59
CA MET A 259 -15.99 1.39 9.03
C MET A 259 -16.79 0.42 9.88
N ALA A 260 -16.81 0.58 11.19
CA ALA A 260 -17.31 -0.43 12.12
C ALA A 260 -18.37 0.08 13.12
N LYS A 261 -18.76 1.38 13.08
CA LYS A 261 -19.75 1.91 14.01
C LYS A 261 -21.06 1.11 13.93
N ASP A 262 -21.56 0.68 15.09
CA ASP A 262 -22.80 -0.10 15.24
C ASP A 262 -22.77 -1.52 14.62
N LYS A 263 -21.58 -2.04 14.29
CA LYS A 263 -21.40 -3.37 13.70
C LYS A 263 -20.70 -4.31 14.68
N TYR A 264 -21.46 -4.93 15.59
CA TYR A 264 -20.92 -5.89 16.56
C TYR A 264 -20.96 -7.30 16.01
N ILE A 265 -19.86 -8.03 16.15
CA ILE A 265 -19.71 -9.40 15.69
C ILE A 265 -19.35 -10.29 16.87
N LEU A 266 -20.30 -11.08 17.35
CA LEU A 266 -20.09 -11.97 18.49
C LEU A 266 -19.19 -13.16 18.09
N LEU A 267 -18.42 -13.67 19.05
CA LEU A 267 -17.61 -14.87 18.87
C LEU A 267 -18.52 -16.04 18.45
N ASN A 268 -18.11 -16.79 17.44
CA ASN A 268 -18.83 -17.93 16.88
C ASN A 268 -20.20 -17.63 16.22
N SER A 269 -20.57 -16.35 16.04
CA SER A 269 -21.73 -15.98 15.24
C SER A 269 -21.58 -16.39 13.77
N GLU A 270 -22.64 -16.35 12.99
CA GLU A 270 -22.62 -16.62 11.55
C GLU A 270 -21.64 -15.69 10.84
N VAL A 271 -21.76 -14.38 11.03
CA VAL A 271 -20.85 -13.35 10.45
C VAL A 271 -19.40 -13.56 10.88
N PHE A 272 -19.18 -14.00 12.15
CA PHE A 272 -17.83 -14.35 12.61
C PHE A 272 -17.24 -15.50 11.79
N ASN A 273 -18.01 -16.54 11.55
CA ASN A 273 -17.57 -17.71 10.79
C ASN A 273 -17.43 -17.40 9.28
N GLU A 274 -18.28 -16.54 8.73
CA GLU A 274 -18.14 -16.03 7.35
C GLU A 274 -16.82 -15.29 7.16
N GLY A 275 -16.41 -14.43 8.11
CA GLY A 275 -15.12 -13.75 8.06
C GLY A 275 -13.93 -14.72 8.10
N LEU A 276 -14.00 -15.76 8.93
CA LEU A 276 -12.98 -16.81 8.95
C LEU A 276 -12.90 -17.57 7.62
N GLN A 277 -14.05 -17.91 7.03
CA GLN A 277 -14.11 -18.63 5.76
C GLN A 277 -13.61 -17.74 4.61
N GLN A 278 -14.01 -16.47 4.58
CA GLN A 278 -13.50 -15.46 3.63
C GLN A 278 -11.97 -15.40 3.66
N PHE A 279 -11.39 -15.25 4.84
CA PHE A 279 -9.92 -15.20 4.99
C PHE A 279 -9.26 -16.50 4.49
N LYS A 280 -9.78 -17.64 4.92
CA LYS A 280 -9.25 -18.95 4.55
C LYS A 280 -9.25 -19.15 3.03
N ASP A 281 -10.36 -18.82 2.36
CA ASP A 281 -10.51 -19.00 0.93
C ASP A 281 -9.64 -18.05 0.14
N ASN A 282 -9.59 -16.77 0.55
CA ASN A 282 -8.72 -15.77 -0.09
C ASN A 282 -7.25 -16.11 0.09
N LEU A 283 -6.82 -16.46 1.32
CA LEU A 283 -5.44 -16.87 1.56
C LEU A 283 -5.08 -18.16 0.80
N THR A 284 -6.00 -19.09 0.68
CA THR A 284 -5.80 -20.31 -0.13
C THR A 284 -5.53 -19.96 -1.60
N ASP A 285 -6.37 -19.10 -2.21
CA ASP A 285 -6.17 -18.67 -3.60
C ASP A 285 -4.84 -17.89 -3.76
N ILE A 286 -4.51 -16.99 -2.83
CA ILE A 286 -3.23 -16.26 -2.81
C ILE A 286 -2.06 -17.23 -2.85
N LEU A 287 -2.06 -18.24 -1.98
CA LEU A 287 -0.96 -19.19 -1.88
C LEU A 287 -0.85 -20.10 -3.09
N HIS A 288 -1.98 -20.48 -3.70
CA HIS A 288 -1.97 -21.25 -4.96
C HIS A 288 -1.39 -20.42 -6.11
N LEU A 289 -1.83 -19.16 -6.29
CA LEU A 289 -1.31 -18.29 -7.34
C LEU A 289 0.22 -18.07 -7.22
N ILE A 290 0.73 -17.89 -5.99
CA ILE A 290 2.17 -17.75 -5.74
C ILE A 290 2.90 -19.06 -6.08
N LYS A 291 2.36 -20.20 -5.64
CA LYS A 291 2.94 -21.53 -5.88
C LYS A 291 2.98 -21.88 -7.36
N ASP A 292 1.93 -21.57 -8.12
CA ASP A 292 1.85 -21.80 -9.56
C ASP A 292 2.93 -21.04 -10.35
N LYS A 293 3.40 -19.90 -9.79
CA LYS A 293 4.52 -19.11 -10.33
C LYS A 293 5.88 -19.52 -9.76
N ASN A 294 5.94 -20.54 -8.88
CA ASN A 294 7.15 -20.99 -8.20
C ASN A 294 7.88 -19.88 -7.42
N VAL A 295 7.15 -18.92 -6.88
CA VAL A 295 7.71 -17.84 -6.07
C VAL A 295 7.73 -18.25 -4.61
N PRO A 296 8.85 -18.09 -3.89
CA PRO A 296 8.91 -18.28 -2.44
C PRO A 296 7.97 -17.32 -1.70
N VAL A 297 7.34 -17.80 -0.62
CA VAL A 297 6.48 -16.97 0.23
C VAL A 297 6.70 -17.31 1.70
N ILE A 298 6.60 -16.30 2.56
CA ILE A 298 6.64 -16.44 4.02
C ILE A 298 5.41 -15.76 4.61
N LEU A 299 4.71 -16.45 5.51
CA LEU A 299 3.56 -15.93 6.24
C LEU A 299 3.95 -15.55 7.67
N GLY A 300 3.45 -14.42 8.17
CA GLY A 300 3.55 -14.04 9.57
C GLY A 300 2.23 -14.27 10.31
N ARG A 301 2.28 -14.93 11.48
CA ARG A 301 1.14 -14.96 12.42
C ARG A 301 0.94 -13.58 13.02
N LEU A 302 -0.31 -13.27 13.31
CA LEU A 302 -0.73 -11.94 13.77
C LEU A 302 -0.55 -11.80 15.28
N VAL A 303 -0.12 -10.63 15.71
CA VAL A 303 0.04 -10.28 17.12
C VAL A 303 -0.79 -9.03 17.46
N SER A 304 -1.35 -8.97 18.65
CA SER A 304 -2.14 -7.84 19.16
C SER A 304 -1.71 -7.49 20.58
N ASN A 305 -2.04 -6.27 21.02
CA ASN A 305 -1.94 -5.87 22.41
C ASN A 305 -2.98 -6.66 23.25
N LEU A 306 -2.50 -7.47 24.15
CA LEU A 306 -3.33 -8.31 25.02
C LEU A 306 -3.51 -7.68 26.39
N ARG A 307 -2.37 -7.30 27.02
CA ARG A 307 -2.33 -6.87 28.42
C ARG A 307 -2.88 -5.45 28.62
N ASP A 308 -2.50 -4.51 27.75
CA ASP A 308 -2.73 -3.10 28.00
C ASP A 308 -3.86 -2.52 27.12
N GLN A 309 -4.54 -3.39 26.34
CA GLN A 309 -5.72 -3.02 25.54
C GLN A 309 -6.95 -3.81 26.01
N LYS A 310 -7.81 -3.15 26.76
CA LYS A 310 -9.13 -3.68 27.12
C LYS A 310 -9.99 -4.00 25.90
N PRO A 311 -10.95 -4.93 25.99
CA PRO A 311 -11.98 -5.08 24.97
C PRO A 311 -12.65 -3.74 24.68
N PHE A 312 -12.92 -3.47 23.41
CA PHE A 312 -13.62 -2.25 23.02
C PHE A 312 -15.12 -2.36 23.34
N ILE A 313 -15.72 -3.49 23.02
CA ILE A 313 -17.15 -3.74 23.19
C ILE A 313 -17.37 -5.09 23.88
N SER A 314 -17.85 -5.01 25.09
CA SER A 314 -18.17 -6.17 25.92
C SER A 314 -19.64 -6.53 25.75
N ALA A 315 -19.93 -7.48 24.86
CA ALA A 315 -21.28 -7.94 24.57
C ALA A 315 -21.55 -9.33 25.18
N ASN A 316 -22.82 -9.64 25.41
CA ASN A 316 -23.22 -10.96 25.93
C ASN A 316 -23.05 -12.01 24.81
N THR A 317 -22.11 -12.93 25.00
CA THR A 317 -21.85 -14.06 24.11
C THR A 317 -22.34 -15.36 24.77
N PRO A 318 -23.26 -16.12 24.15
CA PRO A 318 -23.78 -17.33 24.72
C PRO A 318 -22.70 -18.33 25.16
N GLY A 319 -22.76 -18.82 26.40
CA GLY A 319 -21.82 -19.79 26.95
C GLY A 319 -20.51 -19.20 27.49
N TYR A 320 -20.34 -17.87 27.49
CA TYR A 320 -19.14 -17.18 27.97
C TYR A 320 -19.52 -16.08 28.99
N LYS A 321 -18.59 -15.74 29.87
CA LYS A 321 -18.59 -14.46 30.58
C LYS A 321 -18.38 -13.32 29.56
N THR A 322 -18.73 -12.10 29.92
CA THR A 322 -18.48 -10.93 29.07
C THR A 322 -16.98 -10.69 28.89
N ALA A 323 -16.60 -10.01 27.82
CA ALA A 323 -15.20 -9.74 27.50
C ALA A 323 -14.50 -8.98 28.65
N ASP A 324 -15.18 -8.01 29.27
CA ASP A 324 -14.64 -7.24 30.41
C ASP A 324 -14.42 -8.11 31.64
N GLN A 325 -15.37 -8.97 31.97
CA GLN A 325 -15.24 -9.90 33.13
C GLN A 325 -14.03 -10.84 32.91
N VAL A 326 -13.84 -11.37 31.72
CA VAL A 326 -12.70 -12.24 31.42
C VAL A 326 -11.40 -11.45 31.45
N TYR A 327 -11.41 -10.18 31.01
CA TYR A 327 -10.23 -9.32 31.06
C TYR A 327 -9.84 -9.00 32.52
N GLU A 328 -10.80 -8.67 33.40
CA GLU A 328 -10.56 -8.43 34.82
C GLU A 328 -9.99 -9.69 35.50
N GLU A 329 -10.52 -10.88 35.18
CA GLU A 329 -9.96 -12.14 35.66
C GLU A 329 -8.50 -12.35 35.20
N ALA A 330 -8.18 -11.95 33.96
CA ALA A 330 -6.82 -12.01 33.45
C ALA A 330 -5.87 -11.07 34.20
N GLU A 331 -6.33 -9.85 34.53
CA GLU A 331 -5.56 -8.90 35.35
C GLU A 331 -5.30 -9.45 36.76
N ASP A 332 -6.30 -10.11 37.39
CA ASP A 332 -6.14 -10.69 38.70
C ASP A 332 -5.18 -11.90 38.70
N GLU A 333 -5.25 -12.76 37.68
CA GLU A 333 -4.29 -13.86 37.52
C GLU A 333 -2.86 -13.33 37.26
N LEU A 334 -2.73 -12.22 36.56
CA LEU A 334 -1.44 -11.54 36.34
C LEU A 334 -0.87 -11.02 37.68
N LYS A 335 -1.68 -10.37 38.51
CA LYS A 335 -1.28 -9.91 39.85
C LYS A 335 -0.86 -11.05 40.76
N ASN A 336 -1.51 -12.21 40.59
CA ASN A 336 -1.19 -13.43 41.32
C ASN A 336 0.01 -14.21 40.76
N ASN A 337 0.70 -13.68 39.76
CA ASN A 337 1.84 -14.30 39.05
C ASN A 337 1.49 -15.59 38.28
N ASN A 338 0.20 -15.83 38.01
CA ASN A 338 -0.28 -16.96 37.21
C ASN A 338 -0.23 -16.64 35.72
N PHE A 339 0.96 -16.34 35.19
CA PHE A 339 1.16 -15.74 33.85
C PHE A 339 0.55 -16.55 32.71
N ARG A 340 0.64 -17.88 32.73
CA ARG A 340 0.04 -18.73 31.67
C ARG A 340 -1.49 -18.63 31.65
N LYS A 341 -2.10 -18.57 32.82
CA LYS A 341 -3.56 -18.43 32.93
C LYS A 341 -4.01 -17.04 32.54
N ALA A 342 -3.25 -16.02 32.96
CA ALA A 342 -3.48 -14.64 32.55
C ALA A 342 -3.40 -14.48 31.04
N ASP A 343 -2.38 -15.00 30.36
CA ASP A 343 -2.27 -14.96 28.88
C ASP A 343 -3.48 -15.62 28.21
N SER A 344 -3.87 -16.81 28.66
CA SER A 344 -5.04 -17.52 28.10
C SER A 344 -6.33 -16.71 28.26
N LEU A 345 -6.53 -16.05 29.39
CA LEU A 345 -7.70 -15.21 29.66
C LEU A 345 -7.66 -13.91 28.84
N PHE A 346 -6.51 -13.24 28.72
CA PHE A 346 -6.38 -12.07 27.85
C PHE A 346 -6.70 -12.40 26.40
N ARG A 347 -6.24 -13.54 25.88
CA ARG A 347 -6.59 -14.02 24.52
C ARG A 347 -8.09 -14.28 24.39
N LEU A 348 -8.70 -14.90 25.39
CA LEU A 348 -10.14 -15.13 25.40
C LEU A 348 -10.92 -13.81 25.45
N ALA A 349 -10.52 -12.86 26.30
CA ALA A 349 -11.13 -11.54 26.37
C ALA A 349 -11.04 -10.79 25.04
N LYS A 350 -9.89 -10.84 24.34
CA LYS A 350 -9.72 -10.33 22.99
C LYS A 350 -10.67 -11.03 22.00
N ASP A 351 -10.81 -12.35 22.08
CA ASP A 351 -11.70 -13.09 21.18
C ASP A 351 -13.19 -12.88 21.50
N LEU A 352 -13.55 -12.49 22.72
CA LEU A 352 -14.90 -12.11 23.14
C LEU A 352 -15.24 -10.64 22.82
N ASP A 353 -14.24 -9.79 22.56
CA ASP A 353 -14.47 -8.41 22.14
C ASP A 353 -15.34 -8.39 20.87
N ALA A 354 -16.55 -7.82 20.96
CA ALA A 354 -17.50 -7.80 19.85
C ALA A 354 -17.08 -6.85 18.71
N LEU A 355 -16.08 -6.01 18.96
CA LEU A 355 -15.49 -5.13 17.94
C LEU A 355 -14.20 -5.74 17.40
N ARG A 356 -14.27 -6.41 16.26
CA ARG A 356 -13.24 -7.28 15.67
C ARG A 356 -12.08 -6.54 14.99
N PHE A 357 -11.53 -5.52 15.60
CA PHE A 357 -10.31 -4.87 15.07
C PHE A 357 -9.05 -5.71 15.33
N ARG A 358 -9.00 -6.45 16.43
CA ARG A 358 -7.93 -7.42 16.69
C ARG A 358 -8.27 -8.78 16.09
N ALA A 359 -7.33 -9.37 15.35
CA ALA A 359 -7.51 -10.69 14.76
C ALA A 359 -7.80 -11.76 15.84
N PRO A 360 -8.87 -12.57 15.70
CA PRO A 360 -9.11 -13.68 16.61
C PRO A 360 -8.08 -14.79 16.42
N GLU A 361 -7.85 -15.60 17.48
CA GLU A 361 -6.88 -16.70 17.47
C GLU A 361 -7.13 -17.73 16.33
N LYS A 362 -8.39 -17.85 15.89
CA LYS A 362 -8.74 -18.74 14.77
C LYS A 362 -8.09 -18.34 13.44
N LEU A 363 -7.78 -17.05 13.23
CA LEU A 363 -7.06 -16.61 12.01
C LEU A 363 -5.61 -17.11 12.01
N ASN A 364 -4.91 -17.05 13.15
CA ASN A 364 -3.57 -17.63 13.27
C ASN A 364 -3.57 -19.15 13.04
N LYS A 365 -4.61 -19.85 13.50
CA LYS A 365 -4.78 -21.29 13.21
C LYS A 365 -4.99 -21.57 11.73
N ILE A 366 -5.68 -20.69 11.00
CA ILE A 366 -5.84 -20.80 9.54
C ILE A 366 -4.49 -20.58 8.84
N ILE A 367 -3.72 -19.57 9.23
CA ILE A 367 -2.38 -19.29 8.70
C ILE A 367 -1.48 -20.52 8.87
N ASP A 368 -1.38 -21.06 10.10
CA ASP A 368 -0.57 -22.24 10.39
C ASP A 368 -1.06 -23.49 9.63
N GLY A 369 -2.38 -23.68 9.57
CA GLY A 369 -2.98 -24.82 8.89
C GLY A 369 -2.70 -24.83 7.38
N LEU A 370 -2.81 -23.68 6.72
CA LEU A 370 -2.48 -23.52 5.30
C LEU A 370 -0.97 -23.60 5.07
N GLY A 371 -0.15 -22.99 5.93
CA GLY A 371 1.31 -23.11 5.87
C GLY A 371 1.76 -24.56 5.91
N LYS A 372 1.27 -25.35 6.85
CA LYS A 372 1.57 -26.79 6.96
C LYS A 372 1.07 -27.58 5.75
N LYS A 373 -0.18 -27.34 5.32
CA LYS A 373 -0.79 -28.07 4.19
C LYS A 373 -0.06 -27.83 2.87
N LEU A 374 0.42 -26.61 2.65
CA LEU A 374 1.05 -26.22 1.39
C LEU A 374 2.59 -26.21 1.44
N HIS A 375 3.18 -26.59 2.59
CA HIS A 375 4.63 -26.55 2.86
C HIS A 375 5.22 -25.16 2.71
N ILE A 376 4.53 -24.15 3.25
CA ILE A 376 4.93 -22.75 3.24
C ILE A 376 5.43 -22.36 4.62
N ALA A 377 6.53 -21.62 4.67
CA ALA A 377 7.12 -21.14 5.92
C ALA A 377 6.18 -20.16 6.63
N THR A 378 5.90 -20.41 7.92
CA THR A 378 5.10 -19.57 8.79
C THR A 378 5.91 -19.14 9.98
N ILE A 379 5.89 -17.84 10.30
CA ILE A 379 6.62 -17.26 11.44
C ILE A 379 5.64 -17.05 12.59
N PRO A 380 5.92 -17.59 13.80
CA PRO A 380 5.11 -17.38 14.99
C PRO A 380 5.42 -16.01 15.63
N ILE A 381 5.06 -14.91 14.97
CA ILE A 381 5.37 -13.54 15.42
C ILE A 381 4.75 -13.26 16.80
N ASP A 382 3.55 -13.75 17.08
CA ASP A 382 2.92 -13.69 18.40
C ASP A 382 3.81 -14.30 19.48
N SER A 383 4.32 -15.52 19.29
CA SER A 383 5.20 -16.17 20.27
C SER A 383 6.56 -15.46 20.41
N ILE A 384 7.06 -14.85 19.32
CA ILE A 384 8.27 -14.03 19.38
C ILE A 384 8.04 -12.77 20.22
N PHE A 385 6.87 -12.13 20.09
CA PHE A 385 6.49 -10.98 20.89
C PHE A 385 6.25 -11.34 22.35
N GLU A 386 5.62 -12.48 22.63
CA GLU A 386 5.49 -13.04 23.99
C GLU A 386 6.86 -13.18 24.65
N SER A 387 7.80 -13.83 23.98
CA SER A 387 9.16 -14.05 24.50
C SER A 387 9.91 -12.73 24.76
N ALA A 388 9.55 -11.65 24.09
CA ALA A 388 10.15 -10.32 24.22
C ALA A 388 9.34 -9.39 25.14
N SER A 389 8.25 -9.89 25.74
CA SER A 389 7.35 -9.10 26.60
C SER A 389 7.47 -9.51 28.07
N PRO A 390 7.27 -8.58 29.01
CA PRO A 390 7.23 -8.89 30.44
C PRO A 390 6.19 -9.98 30.75
N ASN A 391 6.57 -10.96 31.52
CA ASN A 391 5.74 -12.10 31.94
C ASN A 391 5.18 -12.94 30.75
N GLY A 392 5.74 -12.79 29.55
CA GLY A 392 5.29 -13.48 28.36
C GLY A 392 3.97 -12.95 27.77
N ILE A 393 3.50 -11.78 28.20
CA ILE A 393 2.21 -11.21 27.77
C ILE A 393 2.43 -9.90 27.01
N VAL A 394 2.00 -9.86 25.76
CA VAL A 394 2.20 -8.73 24.85
C VAL A 394 1.38 -7.51 25.30
N GLY A 395 2.04 -6.36 25.37
CA GLY A 395 1.44 -5.10 25.78
C GLY A 395 2.08 -3.89 25.10
N ASP A 396 1.96 -2.71 25.72
CA ASP A 396 2.47 -1.42 25.23
C ASP A 396 4.00 -1.38 25.08
N ASN A 397 4.71 -2.36 25.66
CA ASN A 397 6.15 -2.49 25.47
C ASN A 397 6.58 -2.72 24.01
N LEU A 398 5.71 -3.30 23.17
CA LEU A 398 5.96 -3.60 21.76
C LEU A 398 4.86 -3.09 20.82
N ILE A 399 3.69 -2.71 21.32
CA ILE A 399 2.53 -2.28 20.54
C ILE A 399 2.04 -0.92 21.05
N VAL A 400 1.69 0.01 20.17
CA VAL A 400 1.34 1.39 20.53
C VAL A 400 -0.16 1.64 20.72
N ASP A 401 -0.99 0.74 20.21
CA ASP A 401 -2.45 0.79 20.30
C ASP A 401 -3.03 -0.61 20.50
N HIS A 402 -4.07 -1.00 19.80
CA HIS A 402 -4.67 -2.33 19.89
C HIS A 402 -3.90 -3.42 19.11
N LEU A 403 -3.11 -3.05 18.08
CA LEU A 403 -2.44 -4.03 17.21
C LEU A 403 -1.17 -3.53 16.49
N HIS A 404 -0.93 -2.21 16.41
CA HIS A 404 0.19 -1.69 15.65
C HIS A 404 1.49 -1.71 16.47
N PRO A 405 2.55 -2.36 15.97
CA PRO A 405 3.84 -2.37 16.66
C PRO A 405 4.46 -0.98 16.81
N ASN A 406 5.17 -0.77 17.91
CA ASN A 406 6.13 0.33 17.98
C ASN A 406 7.37 0.01 17.12
N VAL A 407 8.29 0.97 17.00
CA VAL A 407 9.50 0.80 16.16
C VAL A 407 10.30 -0.47 16.55
N LYS A 408 10.43 -0.73 17.86
CA LYS A 408 11.11 -1.94 18.38
C LYS A 408 10.36 -3.22 17.96
N GLY A 409 9.02 -3.21 18.04
CA GLY A 409 8.17 -4.30 17.57
C GLY A 409 8.32 -4.53 16.06
N TYR A 410 8.34 -3.47 15.25
CA TYR A 410 8.58 -3.58 13.80
C TYR A 410 9.98 -4.15 13.48
N GLN A 411 11.01 -3.72 14.21
CA GLN A 411 12.35 -4.30 14.05
C GLN A 411 12.37 -5.78 14.43
N LEU A 412 11.64 -6.18 15.45
CA LEU A 412 11.50 -7.58 15.86
C LEU A 412 10.81 -8.43 14.79
N ILE A 413 9.74 -7.92 14.18
CA ILE A 413 9.08 -8.56 13.02
C ILE A 413 10.06 -8.68 11.85
N GLY A 414 10.77 -7.59 11.52
CA GLY A 414 11.74 -7.57 10.42
C GLY A 414 12.87 -8.59 10.64
N LYS A 415 13.38 -8.69 11.87
CA LYS A 415 14.36 -9.71 12.26
C LYS A 415 13.80 -11.11 12.07
N ALA A 416 12.57 -11.37 12.52
CA ALA A 416 11.94 -12.69 12.42
C ALA A 416 11.74 -13.12 10.95
N PHE A 417 11.30 -12.21 10.08
CA PHE A 417 11.21 -12.48 8.65
C PHE A 417 12.59 -12.76 8.04
N TYR A 418 13.60 -11.95 8.33
CA TYR A 418 14.95 -12.15 7.80
C TYR A 418 15.56 -13.48 8.27
N ASP A 419 15.41 -13.83 9.55
CA ASP A 419 15.91 -15.10 10.10
C ASP A 419 15.22 -16.30 9.42
N CYS A 420 13.92 -16.18 9.13
CA CYS A 420 13.17 -17.16 8.35
C CYS A 420 13.68 -17.25 6.90
N MET A 421 13.90 -16.11 6.22
CA MET A 421 14.50 -16.08 4.87
C MET A 421 15.83 -16.84 4.85
N LYS A 422 16.70 -16.61 5.84
CA LYS A 422 17.98 -17.33 5.96
C LYS A 422 17.78 -18.83 6.16
N LYS A 423 16.89 -19.21 7.08
CA LYS A 423 16.59 -20.62 7.37
C LYS A 423 16.06 -21.38 6.15
N GLN A 424 15.27 -20.71 5.32
CA GLN A 424 14.67 -21.28 4.11
C GLN A 424 15.59 -21.21 2.88
N GLY A 425 16.74 -20.55 2.98
CA GLY A 425 17.65 -20.38 1.85
C GLY A 425 17.15 -19.39 0.78
N TYR A 426 16.31 -18.44 1.16
CA TYR A 426 15.70 -17.44 0.25
C TYR A 426 16.51 -16.15 0.12
N LEU A 427 17.68 -16.06 0.74
CA LEU A 427 18.56 -14.88 0.67
C LEU A 427 19.43 -14.90 -0.61
N PRO A 428 19.95 -13.73 -1.07
CA PRO A 428 20.91 -13.68 -2.17
C PRO A 428 22.15 -14.56 -1.90
N LYS A 429 22.79 -15.04 -2.97
CA LYS A 429 23.88 -16.04 -2.85
C LYS A 429 25.20 -15.49 -2.31
N THR A 430 25.50 -14.20 -2.56
CA THR A 430 26.80 -13.60 -2.25
C THR A 430 26.70 -12.68 -1.04
N GLU A 431 26.94 -13.23 0.14
CA GLU A 431 26.94 -12.51 1.41
C GLU A 431 28.29 -11.79 1.64
N ASN A 432 28.27 -10.65 2.33
CA ASN A 432 29.47 -10.01 2.82
C ASN A 432 30.05 -10.83 4.00
N ALA A 433 31.05 -11.65 3.73
CA ALA A 433 31.66 -12.54 4.71
C ALA A 433 32.28 -11.80 5.93
N LYS A 434 32.43 -10.47 5.89
CA LYS A 434 32.99 -9.69 7.00
C LYS A 434 31.97 -9.39 8.10
N ILE A 435 30.67 -9.61 7.87
CA ILE A 435 29.60 -9.32 8.84
C ILE A 435 29.05 -10.65 9.35
N LEU A 436 29.37 -10.98 10.59
CA LEU A 436 28.89 -12.20 11.21
C LEU A 436 27.39 -12.13 11.45
N PHE A 437 26.69 -13.26 11.33
CA PHE A 437 25.21 -13.30 11.43
C PHE A 437 24.68 -12.73 12.75
N ASN A 438 25.36 -12.99 13.88
CA ASN A 438 25.01 -12.47 15.19
C ASN A 438 25.18 -10.95 15.33
N GLU A 439 26.00 -10.33 14.49
CA GLU A 439 26.24 -8.88 14.47
C GLU A 439 25.27 -8.13 13.55
N GLN A 440 24.69 -8.84 12.56
CA GLN A 440 23.84 -8.23 11.54
C GLN A 440 22.64 -7.46 12.13
N ASP A 441 22.02 -7.99 13.19
CA ASP A 441 20.85 -7.36 13.83
C ASP A 441 21.24 -6.04 14.51
N SER A 442 22.32 -6.03 15.30
CA SER A 442 22.83 -4.81 15.92
C SER A 442 23.22 -3.77 14.88
N LEU A 443 24.01 -4.20 13.88
CA LEU A 443 24.44 -3.32 12.79
C LEU A 443 23.25 -2.72 12.03
N THR A 444 22.19 -3.51 11.82
CA THR A 444 20.98 -3.03 11.15
C THR A 444 20.26 -1.97 11.98
N ARG A 445 20.13 -2.16 13.30
CA ARG A 445 19.50 -1.18 14.20
C ARG A 445 20.30 0.11 14.29
N ASP A 446 21.65 0.00 14.40
CA ASP A 446 22.56 1.15 14.49
C ASP A 446 22.51 2.01 13.20
N ASN A 447 22.24 1.38 12.06
CA ASN A 447 22.13 2.04 10.76
C ASN A 447 20.67 2.23 10.29
N PHE A 448 19.69 2.04 11.17
CA PHE A 448 18.29 2.17 10.81
C PHE A 448 17.94 3.61 10.47
N VAL A 449 17.40 3.80 9.28
CA VAL A 449 17.11 5.15 8.76
C VAL A 449 15.74 5.60 9.29
N PHE A 450 15.76 6.25 10.46
CA PHE A 450 14.56 6.70 11.18
C PHE A 450 14.87 7.96 11.98
N THR A 451 14.03 8.98 11.91
CA THR A 451 14.28 10.29 12.55
C THR A 451 13.44 10.51 13.81
N LYS A 452 13.82 11.52 14.60
CA LYS A 452 12.97 12.00 15.69
C LYS A 452 11.60 12.45 15.19
N LEU A 453 11.54 13.12 14.01
CA LEU A 453 10.29 13.57 13.40
C LEU A 453 9.36 12.39 13.08
N ASP A 454 9.89 11.29 12.48
CA ASP A 454 9.10 10.08 12.22
C ASP A 454 8.49 9.53 13.51
N SER A 455 9.28 9.52 14.60
CA SER A 455 8.81 9.05 15.91
C SER A 455 7.70 9.94 16.48
N VAL A 456 7.87 11.25 16.41
CA VAL A 456 6.88 12.20 16.93
C VAL A 456 5.61 12.17 16.13
N MET A 457 5.70 12.20 14.79
CA MET A 457 4.53 12.08 13.91
C MET A 457 3.75 10.79 14.17
N GLY A 458 4.45 9.66 14.28
CA GLY A 458 3.81 8.39 14.59
C GLY A 458 3.08 8.41 15.93
N ASN A 459 3.71 8.93 16.97
CA ASN A 459 3.08 9.08 18.29
C ASN A 459 1.86 10.01 18.25
N ASP A 460 1.92 11.07 17.46
CA ASP A 460 0.80 12.01 17.32
C ASP A 460 -0.36 11.40 16.52
N PHE A 461 -0.09 10.58 15.51
CA PHE A 461 -1.13 9.78 14.84
C PHE A 461 -1.83 8.81 15.81
N VAL A 462 -1.08 8.18 16.73
CA VAL A 462 -1.66 7.31 17.77
C VAL A 462 -2.52 8.12 18.74
N LYS A 463 -2.09 9.31 19.16
CA LYS A 463 -2.91 10.19 20.01
C LYS A 463 -4.21 10.57 19.32
N LEU A 464 -4.14 10.92 18.02
CA LEU A 464 -5.31 11.24 17.20
C LEU A 464 -6.26 10.04 17.11
N LEU A 465 -5.73 8.84 16.85
CA LEU A 465 -6.50 7.61 16.82
C LEU A 465 -7.22 7.35 18.17
N LYS A 466 -6.47 7.49 19.29
CA LYS A 466 -7.00 7.25 20.64
C LYS A 466 -7.90 8.37 21.15
N SER A 467 -8.04 9.49 20.43
CA SER A 467 -8.96 10.60 20.75
C SER A 467 -10.36 10.45 20.15
N ASP A 468 -10.63 9.35 19.46
CA ASP A 468 -11.90 9.07 18.79
C ASP A 468 -12.43 7.69 19.16
N TRP A 469 -13.67 7.41 18.79
CA TRP A 469 -14.26 6.07 18.94
C TRP A 469 -13.40 5.01 18.23
N PRO A 470 -13.20 3.82 18.76
CA PRO A 470 -13.80 3.25 19.97
C PRO A 470 -13.00 3.48 21.28
N TYR A 471 -11.92 4.23 21.28
CA TYR A 471 -11.12 4.48 22.49
C TYR A 471 -11.80 5.41 23.47
N VAL A 472 -12.63 6.32 22.97
CA VAL A 472 -13.45 7.25 23.77
C VAL A 472 -14.90 7.23 23.26
N GLU A 473 -15.87 7.37 24.15
CA GLU A 473 -17.29 7.36 23.78
C GLU A 473 -17.67 8.59 22.93
N LYS A 474 -17.11 9.75 23.26
CA LYS A 474 -17.29 11.00 22.52
C LYS A 474 -15.95 11.45 21.97
N ARG A 475 -15.90 11.63 20.67
CA ARG A 475 -14.74 12.20 19.99
C ARG A 475 -14.34 13.53 20.64
N ILE A 476 -13.04 13.69 20.90
CA ILE A 476 -12.48 15.01 21.22
C ILE A 476 -12.55 15.81 19.92
N GLU A 477 -13.50 16.75 19.83
CA GLU A 477 -13.70 17.56 18.64
C GLU A 477 -12.46 18.43 18.38
N ILE A 478 -11.71 18.06 17.37
CA ILE A 478 -10.63 18.89 16.79
C ILE A 478 -11.30 19.71 15.70
N SER A 479 -11.93 20.81 16.08
CA SER A 479 -12.62 21.67 15.13
C SER A 479 -11.66 22.77 14.66
N GLU A 480 -11.70 23.09 13.35
CA GLU A 480 -11.00 24.24 12.77
C GLU A 480 -11.34 25.56 13.50
N SER A 481 -12.53 25.63 14.10
CA SER A 481 -12.98 26.78 14.90
C SER A 481 -12.41 26.82 16.33
N LYS A 482 -11.70 25.76 16.80
CA LYS A 482 -11.15 25.67 18.17
C LYS A 482 -9.69 25.21 18.18
N PRO A 483 -8.74 26.05 17.71
CA PRO A 483 -7.30 25.71 17.70
C PRO A 483 -6.75 25.29 19.07
N LYS A 484 -7.37 25.76 20.18
CA LYS A 484 -6.94 25.45 21.55
C LYS A 484 -7.08 23.98 21.92
N ASP A 485 -8.11 23.28 21.43
CA ASP A 485 -8.34 21.87 21.74
C ASP A 485 -7.31 20.97 21.07
N PHE A 486 -6.92 21.31 19.82
CA PHE A 486 -5.83 20.67 19.11
C PHE A 486 -4.49 20.85 19.84
N LEU A 487 -4.15 22.09 20.22
CA LEU A 487 -2.95 22.40 21.00
C LEU A 487 -2.91 21.69 22.35
N ASN A 488 -4.07 21.50 23.02
CA ASN A 488 -4.15 20.76 24.27
C ASN A 488 -3.84 19.27 24.09
N LEU A 489 -4.21 18.68 22.96
CA LEU A 489 -3.94 17.28 22.67
C LEU A 489 -2.45 17.02 22.37
N PHE A 490 -1.78 17.90 21.62
CA PHE A 490 -0.43 17.66 21.11
C PHE A 490 0.69 18.31 21.97
N LYS A 491 0.50 19.50 22.56
CA LYS A 491 1.44 20.21 23.44
C LYS A 491 2.89 20.13 22.96
N PRO A 492 3.25 20.78 21.84
CA PRO A 492 4.59 20.69 21.26
C PRO A 492 5.64 21.21 22.26
N LYS A 493 6.72 20.47 22.44
CA LYS A 493 7.83 20.80 23.35
C LYS A 493 8.97 21.51 22.65
N ASP A 494 9.15 21.25 21.37
CA ASP A 494 10.20 21.83 20.54
C ASP A 494 9.74 22.04 19.08
N ALA A 495 10.65 22.48 18.24
CA ALA A 495 10.34 22.76 16.83
C ALA A 495 9.99 21.51 16.03
N ILE A 496 10.56 20.34 16.36
CA ILE A 496 10.26 19.08 15.68
C ILE A 496 8.84 18.61 16.03
N ASP A 497 8.45 18.73 17.31
CA ASP A 497 7.08 18.48 17.76
C ASP A 497 6.09 19.43 17.05
N SER A 498 6.46 20.72 16.88
CA SER A 498 5.64 21.70 16.17
C SER A 498 5.46 21.36 14.68
N ILE A 499 6.51 20.84 14.02
CA ILE A 499 6.45 20.40 12.63
C ILE A 499 5.57 19.15 12.50
N ALA A 500 5.69 18.20 13.43
CA ALA A 500 4.85 17.01 13.46
C ALA A 500 3.37 17.39 13.62
N MET A 501 3.05 18.27 14.54
CA MET A 501 1.70 18.81 14.74
C MET A 501 1.18 19.50 13.48
N PHE A 502 2.00 20.37 12.85
CA PHE A 502 1.65 21.07 11.62
C PHE A 502 1.34 20.10 10.47
N ARG A 503 2.09 18.98 10.36
CA ARG A 503 1.78 17.92 9.39
C ARG A 503 0.38 17.35 9.58
N ILE A 504 0.00 17.06 10.81
CA ILE A 504 -1.31 16.47 11.12
C ILE A 504 -2.43 17.49 10.88
N GLU A 505 -2.26 18.71 11.34
CA GLU A 505 -3.24 19.80 11.22
C GLU A 505 -3.49 20.19 9.75
N ASN A 506 -2.43 20.38 8.98
CA ASN A 506 -2.49 20.86 7.60
C ASN A 506 -2.40 19.75 6.55
N GLN A 507 -2.33 18.49 6.99
CA GLN A 507 -2.24 17.32 6.13
C GLN A 507 -1.13 17.39 5.06
N ILE A 508 0.00 18.05 5.41
CA ILE A 508 1.16 18.13 4.51
C ILE A 508 1.81 16.75 4.32
N SER A 509 2.56 16.57 3.24
CA SER A 509 3.23 15.29 2.97
C SER A 509 4.31 14.98 4.01
N TRP A 510 4.70 13.71 4.09
CA TRP A 510 5.85 13.27 4.89
C TRP A 510 7.14 13.99 4.44
N THR A 511 7.31 14.17 3.14
CA THR A 511 8.45 14.85 2.52
C THR A 511 8.50 16.33 2.94
N ASP A 512 7.37 17.05 2.87
CA ASP A 512 7.29 18.44 3.28
C ASP A 512 7.67 18.63 4.75
N ALA A 513 7.19 17.76 5.64
CA ALA A 513 7.54 17.81 7.06
C ALA A 513 9.06 17.60 7.29
N HIS A 514 9.67 16.66 6.55
CA HIS A 514 11.12 16.45 6.63
C HIS A 514 11.92 17.61 6.06
N PHE A 515 11.42 18.28 5.00
CA PHE A 515 12.02 19.53 4.50
C PHE A 515 11.94 20.66 5.51
N MET A 516 10.82 20.80 6.19
CA MET A 516 10.68 21.81 7.26
C MET A 516 11.69 21.54 8.38
N ALA A 517 11.85 20.29 8.80
CA ALA A 517 12.82 19.90 9.84
C ALA A 517 14.26 20.11 9.35
N ALA A 518 14.59 19.73 8.13
CA ALA A 518 15.87 19.99 7.52
C ALA A 518 16.17 21.50 7.49
N THR A 519 15.24 22.31 7.00
CA THR A 519 15.36 23.77 6.94
C THR A 519 15.53 24.41 8.32
N PHE A 520 14.82 23.90 9.33
CA PHE A 520 14.97 24.34 10.71
C PHE A 520 16.40 24.16 11.23
N HIS A 521 16.99 22.99 11.00
CA HIS A 521 18.37 22.70 11.41
C HIS A 521 19.38 23.51 10.60
N LEU A 522 19.14 23.68 9.31
CA LEU A 522 19.98 24.48 8.45
C LEU A 522 20.08 25.93 8.89
N LYS A 523 18.96 26.57 9.24
CA LYS A 523 18.93 27.97 9.74
C LYS A 523 19.70 28.17 11.05
N ARG A 524 20.08 27.09 11.72
CA ARG A 524 20.85 27.06 12.99
C ARG A 524 22.25 26.50 12.82
N ASP A 525 22.74 26.42 11.58
CA ASP A 525 24.04 25.85 11.21
C ASP A 525 24.27 24.42 11.73
N ASN A 526 23.19 23.70 12.04
CA ASN A 526 23.25 22.29 12.44
C ASN A 526 23.23 21.39 11.20
N ILE A 527 24.37 21.40 10.49
CA ILE A 527 24.52 20.69 9.21
C ILE A 527 24.34 19.17 9.38
N LYS A 528 24.80 18.63 10.51
CA LYS A 528 24.68 17.17 10.77
C LYS A 528 23.22 16.73 10.78
N GLU A 529 22.35 17.38 11.54
CA GLU A 529 20.92 17.06 11.58
C GLU A 529 20.22 17.38 10.25
N TYR A 530 20.57 18.52 9.61
CA TYR A 530 20.10 18.83 8.27
C TYR A 530 20.31 17.65 7.31
N LEU A 531 21.55 17.16 7.20
CA LEU A 531 21.90 16.05 6.31
C LEU A 531 21.20 14.74 6.70
N LYS A 532 20.91 14.53 7.98
CA LYS A 532 20.16 13.37 8.45
C LYS A 532 18.74 13.35 7.86
N TYR A 533 18.03 14.49 7.89
CA TYR A 533 16.69 14.60 7.31
C TYR A 533 16.71 14.48 5.78
N ILE A 534 17.69 15.08 5.12
CA ILE A 534 17.88 14.93 3.67
C ILE A 534 18.14 13.46 3.31
N ASN A 535 18.96 12.77 4.12
CA ASN A 535 19.25 11.36 3.93
C ASN A 535 18.04 10.46 3.93
N VAL A 536 17.18 10.69 4.90
CA VAL A 536 15.94 9.91 5.04
C VAL A 536 15.07 10.06 3.79
N MET A 537 14.95 11.28 3.27
CA MET A 537 14.20 11.54 2.04
C MET A 537 14.81 10.85 0.81
N ILE A 538 16.14 10.95 0.64
CA ILE A 538 16.86 10.26 -0.45
C ILE A 538 16.74 8.74 -0.32
N TYR A 539 16.76 8.22 0.91
CA TYR A 539 16.60 6.78 1.14
C TYR A 539 15.20 6.28 0.75
N GLN A 540 14.16 7.07 1.04
CA GLN A 540 12.78 6.76 0.66
C GLN A 540 12.56 6.91 -0.85
N TYR A 541 13.07 7.98 -1.44
CA TYR A 541 12.83 8.35 -2.84
C TYR A 541 14.13 8.44 -3.65
N PRO A 542 14.83 7.32 -3.87
CA PRO A 542 16.09 7.37 -4.60
C PRO A 542 15.86 7.78 -6.06
N GLY A 543 16.33 8.97 -6.42
CA GLY A 543 16.32 9.45 -7.80
C GLY A 543 14.99 9.98 -8.32
N LEU A 544 14.06 10.38 -7.48
CA LEU A 544 12.86 11.08 -7.93
C LEU A 544 13.18 12.53 -8.30
N LYS A 545 12.75 12.97 -9.51
CA LYS A 545 12.99 14.32 -10.04
C LYS A 545 12.49 15.42 -9.12
N ASP A 546 11.35 15.21 -8.47
CA ASP A 546 10.76 16.21 -7.57
C ASP A 546 11.63 16.44 -6.34
N LEU A 547 12.16 15.38 -5.75
CA LEU A 547 13.11 15.49 -4.64
C LEU A 547 14.39 16.17 -5.10
N ASP A 548 14.88 15.83 -6.30
CA ASP A 548 16.04 16.43 -6.92
C ASP A 548 15.84 17.94 -7.12
N ASN A 549 14.70 18.35 -7.66
CA ASN A 549 14.37 19.76 -7.85
C ASN A 549 14.23 20.52 -6.52
N ILE A 550 13.63 19.90 -5.51
CA ILE A 550 13.44 20.50 -4.19
C ILE A 550 14.81 20.66 -3.49
N LEU A 551 15.67 19.64 -3.56
CA LEU A 551 17.04 19.73 -3.04
C LEU A 551 17.81 20.86 -3.73
N LYS A 552 17.76 20.93 -5.07
CA LYS A 552 18.38 21.99 -5.86
C LYS A 552 17.89 23.38 -5.44
N TYR A 553 16.58 23.58 -5.34
CA TYR A 553 15.98 24.83 -4.90
C TYR A 553 16.46 25.29 -3.52
N TYR A 554 16.52 24.39 -2.56
CA TYR A 554 16.98 24.70 -1.21
C TYR A 554 18.46 25.09 -1.17
N TYR A 555 19.26 24.50 -1.96
CA TYR A 555 20.67 24.75 -2.00
C TYR A 555 21.05 26.04 -2.74
N GLU A 556 20.44 26.30 -3.88
CA GLU A 556 20.68 27.54 -4.63
C GLU A 556 20.41 28.80 -3.78
N ARG A 557 19.45 28.73 -2.86
CA ARG A 557 19.11 29.85 -1.96
C ARG A 557 19.98 29.98 -0.72
N LYS A 558 20.74 28.98 -0.31
CA LYS A 558 21.35 28.94 1.03
C LYS A 558 22.86 28.86 1.06
N GLN A 559 23.57 28.74 -0.08
CA GLN A 559 25.06 28.68 -0.16
C GLN A 559 25.66 27.80 0.96
N LEU A 560 25.33 26.51 1.00
CA LEU A 560 25.70 25.63 2.10
C LEU A 560 27.18 25.25 2.08
N ASP A 561 27.85 25.44 3.19
CA ASP A 561 29.06 24.69 3.51
C ASP A 561 28.71 23.34 4.11
N LEU A 562 29.07 22.26 3.40
CA LEU A 562 28.73 20.87 3.77
C LEU A 562 29.91 20.20 4.51
N ALA A 563 30.74 20.94 5.24
CA ALA A 563 32.02 20.49 5.75
C ALA A 563 31.99 19.26 6.70
N ASP A 564 30.88 18.99 7.37
CA ASP A 564 30.84 18.13 8.55
C ASP A 564 30.23 16.72 8.35
N TYR A 565 30.10 16.24 7.12
CA TYR A 565 29.58 14.89 6.88
C TYR A 565 30.54 14.07 6.01
N THR A 566 30.19 12.84 5.58
CA THR A 566 31.16 12.08 4.77
C THR A 566 31.57 12.91 3.53
N PRO A 567 32.87 13.10 3.27
CA PRO A 567 33.32 13.98 2.18
C PRO A 567 32.74 13.58 0.82
N LYS A 568 32.65 12.29 0.53
CA LYS A 568 32.03 11.77 -0.69
C LYS A 568 30.61 12.28 -0.87
N ARG A 569 29.81 12.17 0.16
CA ARG A 569 28.39 12.56 0.13
C ARG A 569 28.21 14.07 0.06
N ASN A 570 28.98 14.81 0.84
CA ASN A 570 28.94 16.26 0.79
C ASN A 570 29.30 16.78 -0.60
N GLY A 571 30.30 16.16 -1.21
CA GLY A 571 30.70 16.49 -2.56
C GLY A 571 29.63 16.19 -3.61
N LEU A 572 28.96 15.04 -3.52
CA LEU A 572 27.87 14.68 -4.41
C LEU A 572 26.67 15.64 -4.24
N LEU A 573 26.32 15.96 -3.01
CA LEU A 573 25.26 16.93 -2.72
C LEU A 573 25.61 18.31 -3.27
N ALA A 574 26.83 18.80 -3.01
CA ALA A 574 27.29 20.10 -3.49
C ALA A 574 27.27 20.18 -5.03
N LEU A 575 27.73 19.11 -5.71
CA LEU A 575 27.67 19.01 -7.17
C LEU A 575 26.24 19.09 -7.69
N TYR A 576 25.37 18.33 -7.06
CA TYR A 576 23.97 18.21 -7.41
C TYR A 576 23.24 19.57 -7.39
N ILE A 577 23.56 20.41 -6.41
CA ILE A 577 23.01 21.76 -6.21
C ILE A 577 23.73 22.85 -7.01
N GLY A 578 24.74 22.49 -7.78
CA GLY A 578 25.48 23.44 -8.60
C GLY A 578 26.58 24.21 -7.84
N ASN A 579 26.85 23.86 -6.58
CA ASN A 579 27.98 24.44 -5.84
C ASN A 579 29.27 23.70 -6.17
N PHE A 580 29.85 23.98 -7.36
CA PHE A 580 30.97 23.23 -7.91
C PHE A 580 32.26 23.40 -7.09
N ASP A 581 32.48 24.53 -6.42
CA ASP A 581 33.67 24.75 -5.59
C ASP A 581 33.65 23.84 -4.38
N ASN A 582 32.53 23.78 -3.65
CA ASN A 582 32.36 22.88 -2.54
C ASN A 582 32.34 21.41 -2.98
N ALA A 583 31.77 21.09 -4.15
CA ALA A 583 31.79 19.75 -4.72
C ALA A 583 33.24 19.28 -4.95
N ILE A 584 34.06 20.08 -5.58
CA ILE A 584 35.48 19.79 -5.83
C ILE A 584 36.22 19.60 -4.50
N ARG A 585 36.06 20.51 -3.56
CA ARG A 585 36.70 20.43 -2.24
C ARG A 585 36.42 19.12 -1.53
N HIS A 586 35.14 18.75 -1.43
CA HIS A 586 34.73 17.55 -0.72
C HIS A 586 35.04 16.26 -1.47
N LEU A 587 34.82 16.26 -2.80
CA LEU A 587 35.17 15.07 -3.61
C LEU A 587 36.68 14.83 -3.66
N THR A 588 37.49 15.89 -3.66
CA THR A 588 38.95 15.76 -3.55
C THR A 588 39.36 15.15 -2.19
N GLN A 589 38.67 15.53 -1.10
CA GLN A 589 38.90 14.90 0.19
C GLN A 589 38.46 13.41 0.16
N ALA A 590 37.33 13.07 -0.45
CA ALA A 590 36.90 11.70 -0.64
C ALA A 590 37.89 10.91 -1.52
N PHE A 591 38.41 11.51 -2.58
CA PHE A 591 39.40 10.92 -3.48
C PHE A 591 40.68 10.52 -2.72
N LYS A 592 41.16 11.35 -1.77
CA LYS A 592 42.31 11.00 -0.93
C LYS A 592 42.11 9.72 -0.13
N SER A 593 40.88 9.44 0.31
CA SER A 593 40.53 8.25 1.08
C SER A 593 40.21 7.04 0.19
N THR A 594 39.68 7.27 -1.00
CA THR A 594 39.25 6.24 -1.95
C THR A 594 39.65 6.60 -3.41
N PRO A 595 40.94 6.54 -3.77
CA PRO A 595 41.42 7.08 -5.06
C PRO A 595 40.89 6.33 -6.30
N LYS A 596 40.41 5.10 -6.14
CA LYS A 596 39.87 4.28 -7.24
C LYS A 596 38.35 4.17 -7.24
N ASP A 597 37.64 4.98 -6.47
CA ASP A 597 36.18 4.98 -6.47
C ASP A 597 35.63 5.62 -7.76
N PRO A 598 35.03 4.86 -8.70
CA PRO A 598 34.59 5.38 -9.98
C PRO A 598 33.53 6.49 -9.84
N LEU A 599 32.70 6.44 -8.76
CA LEU A 599 31.68 7.44 -8.49
C LEU A 599 32.32 8.78 -8.12
N VAL A 600 33.38 8.77 -7.28
CA VAL A 600 34.10 9.98 -6.92
C VAL A 600 34.84 10.56 -8.13
N LEU A 601 35.52 9.72 -8.90
CA LEU A 601 36.26 10.12 -10.09
C LEU A 601 35.35 10.73 -11.17
N TYR A 602 34.22 10.10 -11.45
CA TYR A 602 33.24 10.62 -12.40
C TYR A 602 32.70 11.98 -11.99
N ASN A 603 32.33 12.13 -10.72
CA ASN A 603 31.75 13.38 -10.22
C ASN A 603 32.79 14.50 -10.05
N LEU A 604 34.06 14.19 -9.78
CA LEU A 604 35.15 15.18 -9.89
C LEU A 604 35.30 15.68 -11.32
N SER A 605 35.32 14.75 -12.28
CA SER A 605 35.36 15.13 -13.71
C SER A 605 34.19 16.04 -14.10
N LEU A 606 32.98 15.69 -13.67
CA LEU A 606 31.78 16.49 -13.94
C LEU A 606 31.89 17.90 -13.30
N ALA A 607 32.33 17.98 -12.03
CA ALA A 607 32.51 19.24 -11.33
C ALA A 607 33.52 20.17 -12.02
N TYR A 608 34.69 19.63 -12.39
CA TYR A 608 35.71 20.38 -13.12
C TYR A 608 35.22 20.78 -14.54
N SER A 609 34.51 19.92 -15.23
CA SER A 609 33.91 20.25 -16.52
C SER A 609 32.91 21.42 -16.43
N LYS A 610 32.06 21.44 -15.35
CA LYS A 610 31.15 22.57 -15.10
C LYS A 610 31.88 23.87 -14.75
N LYS A 611 33.06 23.78 -14.16
CA LYS A 611 33.98 24.93 -13.91
C LYS A 611 34.78 25.31 -15.16
N LYS A 612 34.61 24.62 -16.30
CA LYS A 612 35.36 24.80 -17.55
C LYS A 612 36.87 24.47 -17.45
N ASP A 613 37.29 23.77 -16.39
CA ASP A 613 38.63 23.17 -16.30
C ASP A 613 38.62 21.80 -16.98
N PHE A 614 38.58 21.82 -18.31
CA PHE A 614 38.48 20.61 -19.15
C PHE A 614 39.72 19.72 -19.08
N LYS A 615 40.89 20.29 -18.78
CA LYS A 615 42.12 19.49 -18.64
C LYS A 615 42.06 18.58 -17.42
N THR A 616 41.74 19.17 -16.25
CA THR A 616 41.59 18.41 -15.01
C THR A 616 40.39 17.45 -15.09
N ALA A 617 39.28 17.87 -15.71
CA ALA A 617 38.14 16.98 -15.94
C ALA A 617 38.52 15.75 -16.79
N LEU A 618 39.32 15.92 -17.84
CA LEU A 618 39.78 14.81 -18.69
C LEU A 618 40.63 13.80 -17.91
N THR A 619 41.46 14.27 -16.98
CA THR A 619 42.26 13.41 -16.12
C THR A 619 41.37 12.49 -15.28
N PHE A 620 40.41 13.05 -14.58
CA PHE A 620 39.51 12.29 -13.69
C PHE A 620 38.59 11.34 -14.45
N ILE A 621 38.10 11.71 -15.66
CA ILE A 621 37.24 10.80 -16.41
C ILE A 621 38.03 9.62 -17.01
N ASN A 622 39.30 9.81 -17.36
CA ASN A 622 40.16 8.74 -17.78
C ASN A 622 40.46 7.77 -16.63
N GLU A 623 40.73 8.28 -15.44
CA GLU A 623 40.89 7.47 -14.22
C GLU A 623 39.60 6.71 -13.87
N CYS A 624 38.45 7.32 -14.02
CA CYS A 624 37.15 6.66 -13.84
C CYS A 624 36.99 5.48 -14.79
N LEU A 625 37.27 5.67 -16.07
CA LEU A 625 37.17 4.61 -17.08
C LEU A 625 38.24 3.52 -16.91
N LEU A 626 39.41 3.85 -16.37
CA LEU A 626 40.41 2.86 -15.95
C LEU A 626 39.94 2.02 -14.77
N ALA A 627 39.30 2.65 -13.79
CA ALA A 627 38.77 1.97 -12.62
C ALA A 627 37.52 1.12 -12.96
N LYS A 628 36.68 1.60 -13.87
CA LYS A 628 35.45 0.92 -14.34
C LYS A 628 35.16 1.31 -15.81
N PRO A 629 35.57 0.47 -16.77
CA PRO A 629 35.44 0.79 -18.21
C PRO A 629 34.01 1.09 -18.68
N ASN A 630 33.01 0.44 -18.10
CA ASN A 630 31.59 0.60 -18.44
C ASN A 630 30.83 1.45 -17.38
N TYR A 631 31.49 2.46 -16.81
CA TYR A 631 30.79 3.36 -15.89
C TYR A 631 29.72 4.17 -16.65
N PRO A 632 28.45 4.24 -16.16
CA PRO A 632 27.37 4.95 -16.86
C PRO A 632 27.78 6.39 -17.19
N ASP A 633 27.45 6.82 -18.41
CA ASP A 633 27.67 8.17 -18.96
C ASP A 633 29.15 8.64 -19.03
N ALA A 634 30.12 7.86 -18.55
CA ALA A 634 31.52 8.30 -18.52
C ALA A 634 32.11 8.54 -19.92
N ASN A 635 31.79 7.67 -20.87
CA ASN A 635 32.24 7.85 -22.25
C ASN A 635 31.59 9.08 -22.91
N SER A 636 30.31 9.34 -22.64
CA SER A 636 29.59 10.53 -23.09
C SER A 636 30.20 11.80 -22.53
N LEU A 637 30.46 11.85 -21.23
CA LEU A 637 31.11 12.99 -20.57
C LEU A 637 32.52 13.23 -21.12
N LYS A 638 33.30 12.16 -21.34
CA LYS A 638 34.63 12.23 -21.94
C LYS A 638 34.57 12.88 -23.34
N GLN A 639 33.66 12.47 -24.20
CA GLN A 639 33.48 13.07 -25.54
C GLN A 639 33.09 14.56 -25.45
N GLN A 640 32.20 14.92 -24.55
CA GLN A 640 31.82 16.31 -24.31
C GLN A 640 33.06 17.15 -23.90
N ILE A 641 33.89 16.66 -22.97
CA ILE A 641 35.12 17.32 -22.54
C ILE A 641 36.12 17.48 -23.69
N LEU A 642 36.33 16.43 -24.46
CA LEU A 642 37.24 16.47 -25.63
C LEU A 642 36.78 17.46 -26.70
N ASN A 643 35.47 17.54 -26.94
CA ASN A 643 34.92 18.53 -27.89
C ASN A 643 35.17 19.96 -27.41
N GLN A 644 35.05 20.22 -26.12
CA GLN A 644 35.33 21.56 -25.53
C GLN A 644 36.84 21.90 -25.61
N LEU A 645 37.71 20.92 -25.42
CA LEU A 645 39.18 21.11 -25.57
C LEU A 645 39.65 21.35 -27.01
N LYS A 646 38.84 20.94 -28.01
CA LYS A 646 39.13 21.21 -29.42
C LYS A 646 38.66 22.59 -29.92
N ILE A 647 37.74 23.19 -29.20
CA ILE A 647 37.12 24.50 -29.49
C ILE A 647 37.93 25.63 -28.84
N ASN A 648 38.60 25.35 -27.72
CA ASN A 648 39.49 26.28 -26.99
C ASN A 648 40.97 25.97 -27.34
#